data_c7f5258b8a4189125be54f23bda04c46
#
_entry.id   c7f5258b8a4189125be54f23bda04c46
#
_cell.length_a   1.000
_cell.length_b   1.000
_cell.length_c   1.000
_cell.angle_alpha   90.00
_cell.angle_beta   90.00
_cell.angle_gamma   90.00
#
_symmetry.space_group_name_H-M   'P 1'
#
loop_
_entity.id
_entity.type
_entity.pdbx_description
1 polymer ?
#
loop_
_entity_poly.entity_id
_entity_poly.type
_entity_poly.pdbx_seq_one_letter_code
_entity_poly.pdbx_strand_id
1 'polypeptide(L)'
;MKRIVIAAITLVMALTAGAQNKSHVAVGRVEDQVTHKPVFSTKATLMRMDSTVVDSAVSCPPGTCESFGKEESFYRFFLNEPGTYLVKLEKEGYETLWHTVEVKFYRRSTDVEWPTLRMKRLPKQVDRQLGEAVVKASKVKFYYKGDTLVYNADAFQMASGSMLDELISQLPGVDLNDEGQIKVNGRFVDELLLNGKDFFSKDRTVMLENLPSYMVNQVKAYTKAGMKSVLAGRDMGDSTFVMDVVLKKQYQIGWVGNAEAGYGTKDRYLARLFALRFSDHSRLTLFGTMNNLNDNRKPGRNGDWSPDRLPQGLTATKTVGADYYFDDKDSRYQVTGDAKLDYSDGDSRTETSTQNYLKGGDTYGRQRSAVMSENLNFATNHKFKLTRSRNYYWEHEMLLNYRNNRNWNGMTGGTFNENPDPLFAAGFMDSLRSPVAGELMRKLALNRTVQQAYANGHGLNLDYNTMFWKIKVGHTDDMYTIRVNAGYYNNVARNWNHYRLDYPVSAAATDFRNRYLTTPRNGYNYGVKGSYDFEFTGNGNMDLSYGYEQRYASDERHLYRLDRLERWGLGEAPALGRLPGEDSLLHCVDAPNTYTSRLTERTHSVSDNTQFQLLKRDRRTALDIRFNVPFDFKSRRLRHHRAALDTAFTRCNTVFDPRVQFQMQMGTSRTTSLWFVNLVLQKSTDLPLMSSLIDVADDSNPLYITRGNAHLRASYSYKVNGYVMLWNDPKGRSFRLDYSWTAVRNALSTRTLYDRLTGVVTTMPDNVNGNWQTNVSLDMGKPLDKKKQWTLNTVSEARYYNLVDQTDVVQDDAARCNKTRTLYLSEHLKLGGTLGRFTLGAHAKVLWMHATGTRADFNSINAWDYQYGLRASWKLPLNFQATTDLTMYSRRGYDDRSMNEDDLVWNARVSKRLMNGRVNLVLDAFDLLHQLSNVTATLNANGRVETWRNSLPHYLMFRLIYRLNKEPKKQ
;
A
#
# COMPACT_ATOMS: atom_id res chain seq x y z
N MET A 1 33.42 -5.78 -12.86
CA MET A 1 32.68 -4.57 -12.49
C MET A 1 33.38 -3.27 -12.90
N LYS A 2 34.65 -2.99 -12.54
CA LYS A 2 35.33 -1.76 -12.99
C LYS A 2 35.32 -1.54 -14.50
N ARG A 3 35.47 -2.61 -15.33
CA ARG A 3 35.44 -2.50 -16.79
C ARG A 3 34.05 -2.22 -17.38
N ILE A 4 32.95 -2.64 -16.70
CA ILE A 4 31.58 -2.39 -17.15
C ILE A 4 31.16 -0.93 -16.83
N VAL A 5 31.58 -0.42 -15.68
CA VAL A 5 31.32 0.97 -15.28
C VAL A 5 32.10 1.95 -16.18
N ILE A 6 33.35 1.62 -16.50
CA ILE A 6 34.16 2.44 -17.45
C ILE A 6 33.57 2.35 -18.86
N ALA A 7 33.13 1.19 -19.30
CA ALA A 7 32.47 1.05 -20.61
C ALA A 7 31.12 1.78 -20.67
N ALA A 8 30.34 1.81 -19.58
CA ALA A 8 29.12 2.59 -19.50
C ALA A 8 29.40 4.10 -19.53
N ILE A 9 30.42 4.56 -18.81
CA ILE A 9 30.84 5.98 -18.81
C ILE A 9 31.39 6.39 -20.19
N THR A 10 32.17 5.52 -20.85
CA THR A 10 32.71 5.79 -22.21
C THR A 10 31.61 5.75 -23.27
N LEU A 11 30.60 4.89 -23.12
CA LEU A 11 29.44 4.87 -24.02
C LEU A 11 28.57 6.12 -23.84
N VAL A 12 28.41 6.62 -22.61
CA VAL A 12 27.72 7.88 -22.30
C VAL A 12 28.49 9.06 -22.89
N MET A 13 29.82 9.08 -22.81
CA MET A 13 30.65 10.15 -23.41
C MET A 13 30.66 10.08 -24.94
N ALA A 14 30.58 8.89 -25.55
CA ALA A 14 30.51 8.75 -27.00
C ALA A 14 29.16 9.18 -27.60
N LEU A 15 28.05 9.06 -26.84
CA LEU A 15 26.71 9.49 -27.23
C LEU A 15 26.51 11.02 -27.16
N THR A 16 27.42 11.77 -26.51
CA THR A 16 27.35 13.23 -26.37
C THR A 16 28.07 14.01 -27.49
N ALA A 17 28.73 13.32 -28.42
CA ALA A 17 29.51 13.97 -29.49
C ALA A 17 28.70 14.37 -30.75
N GLY A 18 27.39 14.14 -30.77
CA GLY A 18 26.50 14.57 -31.84
C GLY A 18 25.99 16.01 -31.61
N ALA A 19 26.64 17.00 -32.17
CA ALA A 19 26.15 18.37 -32.17
C ALA A 19 24.85 18.45 -33.02
N GLN A 20 23.69 18.32 -32.37
CA GLN A 20 22.40 18.64 -33.01
C GLN A 20 22.06 20.11 -32.78
N ASN A 21 21.60 20.77 -33.85
CA ASN A 21 21.04 22.13 -33.80
C ASN A 21 19.92 22.19 -32.73
N LYS A 22 20.09 23.07 -31.74
CA LYS A 22 19.11 23.32 -30.70
C LYS A 22 17.91 24.06 -31.26
N SER A 23 16.76 23.44 -31.38
CA SER A 23 15.50 24.14 -31.63
C SER A 23 15.00 24.76 -30.31
N HIS A 24 14.64 26.04 -30.33
CA HIS A 24 14.03 26.77 -29.22
C HIS A 24 12.50 26.68 -29.32
N VAL A 25 11.80 26.54 -28.20
CA VAL A 25 10.34 26.48 -28.16
C VAL A 25 9.81 27.86 -27.74
N ALA A 26 9.02 28.51 -28.61
CA ALA A 26 8.26 29.68 -28.24
C ALA A 26 6.82 29.31 -27.84
N VAL A 27 6.38 29.77 -26.66
CA VAL A 27 5.06 29.49 -26.10
C VAL A 27 4.25 30.78 -26.01
N GLY A 28 3.09 30.86 -26.65
CA GLY A 28 2.17 31.95 -26.55
C GLY A 28 0.81 31.53 -25.99
N ARG A 29 0.12 32.47 -25.28
CA ARG A 29 -1.21 32.24 -24.71
C ARG A 29 -2.27 33.04 -25.45
N VAL A 30 -3.49 32.49 -25.51
CA VAL A 30 -4.63 33.14 -26.19
C VAL A 30 -5.81 33.25 -25.23
N GLU A 31 -6.32 34.51 -25.11
CA GLU A 31 -7.47 34.85 -24.29
C GLU A 31 -8.51 35.65 -25.08
N ASP A 32 -9.75 35.59 -24.65
CA ASP A 32 -10.83 36.47 -25.10
C ASP A 32 -10.65 37.87 -24.51
N GLN A 33 -10.73 38.90 -25.35
CA GLN A 33 -10.43 40.29 -24.98
C GLN A 33 -11.34 40.85 -23.87
N VAL A 34 -12.60 40.39 -23.79
CA VAL A 34 -13.59 40.95 -22.87
C VAL A 34 -13.71 40.08 -21.61
N THR A 35 -13.76 38.75 -21.78
CA THR A 35 -14.01 37.83 -20.67
C THR A 35 -12.72 37.33 -19.98
N HIS A 36 -11.56 37.60 -20.57
CA HIS A 36 -10.25 37.07 -20.14
C HIS A 36 -10.19 35.56 -19.98
N LYS A 37 -11.14 34.84 -20.63
CA LYS A 37 -11.15 33.39 -20.63
C LYS A 37 -10.28 32.83 -21.75
N PRO A 38 -9.67 31.65 -21.58
CA PRO A 38 -8.87 30.99 -22.60
C PRO A 38 -9.67 30.77 -23.90
N VAL A 39 -9.09 31.05 -25.05
CA VAL A 39 -9.66 30.74 -26.37
C VAL A 39 -9.01 29.49 -26.90
N PHE A 40 -9.69 28.36 -26.78
CA PHE A 40 -9.17 27.05 -27.14
C PHE A 40 -9.24 26.75 -28.63
N SER A 41 -8.37 25.85 -29.09
CA SER A 41 -8.32 25.37 -30.48
C SER A 41 -8.20 26.52 -31.48
N THR A 42 -7.37 27.52 -31.15
CA THR A 42 -7.05 28.66 -32.02
C THR A 42 -5.89 28.25 -32.93
N LYS A 43 -6.01 28.46 -34.22
CA LYS A 43 -4.94 28.25 -35.19
C LYS A 43 -3.96 29.41 -35.07
N ALA A 44 -2.71 29.07 -34.74
CA ALA A 44 -1.60 30.05 -34.72
C ALA A 44 -0.64 29.75 -35.88
N THR A 45 -0.32 30.74 -36.68
CA THR A 45 0.63 30.63 -37.79
C THR A 45 1.76 31.62 -37.57
N LEU A 46 2.98 31.09 -37.57
CA LEU A 46 4.20 31.89 -37.43
C LEU A 46 4.79 32.20 -38.80
N MET A 47 5.10 33.44 -39.07
CA MET A 47 5.60 33.90 -40.35
C MET A 47 6.83 34.81 -40.15
N ARG A 48 7.68 34.91 -41.17
CA ARG A 48 8.69 35.96 -41.26
C ARG A 48 8.00 37.28 -41.65
N MET A 49 8.72 38.37 -41.52
CA MET A 49 8.19 39.72 -41.88
C MET A 49 7.86 39.86 -43.40
N ASP A 50 8.36 38.94 -44.20
CA ASP A 50 8.04 38.83 -45.63
C ASP A 50 6.78 37.94 -45.90
N SER A 51 6.05 37.58 -44.88
CA SER A 51 4.86 36.73 -44.92
C SER A 51 5.13 35.26 -45.27
N THR A 52 6.36 34.78 -45.31
CA THR A 52 6.66 33.37 -45.48
C THR A 52 6.34 32.60 -44.18
N VAL A 53 5.58 31.50 -44.31
CA VAL A 53 5.18 30.67 -43.15
C VAL A 53 6.40 29.87 -42.67
N VAL A 54 6.71 30.01 -41.36
CA VAL A 54 7.80 29.31 -40.70
C VAL A 54 7.27 28.04 -39.98
N ASP A 55 6.13 28.19 -39.31
CA ASP A 55 5.51 27.09 -38.53
C ASP A 55 4.03 27.34 -38.29
N SER A 56 3.26 26.31 -37.96
CA SER A 56 1.85 26.42 -37.61
C SER A 56 1.47 25.49 -36.46
N ALA A 57 0.72 26.02 -35.51
CA ALA A 57 0.25 25.29 -34.33
C ALA A 57 -1.23 25.53 -34.08
N VAL A 58 -1.86 24.68 -33.32
CA VAL A 58 -3.21 24.88 -32.80
C VAL A 58 -3.14 24.95 -31.30
N SER A 59 -3.73 25.98 -30.68
CA SER A 59 -3.75 26.09 -29.22
C SER A 59 -4.53 24.95 -28.57
N CYS A 60 -4.28 24.70 -27.32
CA CYS A 60 -4.89 23.60 -26.57
C CYS A 60 -6.40 23.50 -26.77
N PRO A 61 -6.96 22.30 -26.94
CA PRO A 61 -8.40 22.07 -26.82
C PRO A 61 -8.91 22.26 -25.39
N PRO A 62 -10.21 22.54 -25.20
CA PRO A 62 -10.81 22.68 -23.87
C PRO A 62 -10.56 21.46 -22.99
N GLY A 63 -10.19 21.68 -21.74
CA GLY A 63 -9.96 20.62 -20.74
C GLY A 63 -8.67 19.82 -20.94
N THR A 64 -7.72 20.28 -21.74
CA THR A 64 -6.44 19.58 -21.99
C THR A 64 -5.23 20.29 -21.43
N CYS A 65 -5.31 21.56 -21.13
CA CYS A 65 -4.21 22.36 -20.61
C CYS A 65 -4.68 23.15 -19.40
N GLU A 66 -4.17 22.77 -18.24
CA GLU A 66 -4.41 23.46 -16.98
C GLU A 66 -3.06 23.87 -16.39
N SER A 67 -2.95 25.09 -15.92
CA SER A 67 -1.83 25.59 -15.15
C SER A 67 -2.37 26.18 -13.84
N PHE A 68 -1.87 25.73 -12.69
CA PHE A 68 -2.33 26.15 -11.36
C PHE A 68 -3.86 26.03 -11.14
N GLY A 69 -4.47 24.95 -11.67
CA GLY A 69 -5.92 24.71 -11.53
C GLY A 69 -6.80 25.63 -12.37
N LYS A 70 -6.22 26.42 -13.29
CA LYS A 70 -6.96 27.20 -14.29
C LYS A 70 -6.73 26.62 -15.68
N GLU A 71 -7.80 26.51 -16.46
CA GLU A 71 -7.69 26.17 -17.88
C GLU A 71 -6.95 27.28 -18.60
N GLU A 72 -5.88 26.95 -19.31
CA GLU A 72 -5.12 27.89 -20.15
C GLU A 72 -5.13 27.40 -21.60
N SER A 73 -5.15 28.32 -22.55
CA SER A 73 -4.99 28.01 -23.96
C SER A 73 -3.64 28.54 -24.45
N PHE A 74 -2.73 27.66 -24.77
CA PHE A 74 -1.42 28.02 -25.30
C PHE A 74 -1.10 27.27 -26.59
N TYR A 75 -0.26 27.88 -27.42
CA TYR A 75 0.33 27.31 -28.64
C TYR A 75 1.84 27.36 -28.57
N ARG A 76 2.51 26.49 -29.33
CA ARG A 76 3.98 26.36 -29.32
C ARG A 76 4.52 26.33 -30.74
N PHE A 77 5.65 27.00 -30.94
CA PHE A 77 6.42 26.96 -32.18
C PHE A 77 7.84 26.52 -31.91
N PHE A 78 8.43 25.82 -32.87
CA PHE A 78 9.82 25.42 -32.82
C PHE A 78 10.65 26.33 -33.69
N LEU A 79 11.64 27.00 -33.11
CA LEU A 79 12.45 28.05 -33.74
C LEU A 79 13.90 27.61 -33.82
N ASN A 80 14.49 27.77 -35.01
CA ASN A 80 15.89 27.44 -35.25
C ASN A 80 16.77 28.72 -35.38
N GLU A 81 16.17 29.91 -35.56
CA GLU A 81 16.85 31.17 -35.73
C GLU A 81 16.25 32.27 -34.85
N PRO A 82 17.06 33.13 -34.24
CA PRO A 82 16.56 34.34 -33.59
C PRO A 82 16.11 35.36 -34.64
N GLY A 83 15.16 36.22 -34.31
CA GLY A 83 14.65 37.23 -35.22
C GLY A 83 13.29 37.78 -34.84
N THR A 84 12.78 38.66 -35.70
CA THR A 84 11.42 39.20 -35.55
C THR A 84 10.47 38.40 -36.43
N TYR A 85 9.37 37.92 -35.82
CA TYR A 85 8.36 37.11 -36.48
C TYR A 85 6.97 37.71 -36.33
N LEU A 86 6.08 37.38 -37.25
CA LEU A 86 4.68 37.75 -37.23
C LEU A 86 3.83 36.54 -36.86
N VAL A 87 3.03 36.67 -35.82
CA VAL A 87 2.07 35.62 -35.36
C VAL A 87 0.68 36.01 -35.82
N LYS A 88 0.02 35.13 -36.59
CA LYS A 88 -1.39 35.21 -36.98
C LYS A 88 -2.22 34.22 -36.16
N LEU A 89 -3.25 34.72 -35.47
CA LEU A 89 -4.20 33.89 -34.73
C LEU A 89 -5.55 33.93 -35.43
N GLU A 90 -6.12 32.72 -35.71
CA GLU A 90 -7.38 32.55 -36.39
C GLU A 90 -8.27 31.56 -35.57
N LYS A 91 -9.52 32.00 -35.32
CA LYS A 91 -10.52 31.21 -34.65
C LYS A 91 -11.90 31.58 -35.15
N GLU A 92 -12.75 30.61 -35.47
CA GLU A 92 -14.15 30.81 -35.83
C GLU A 92 -14.91 31.56 -34.70
N GLY A 93 -15.58 32.65 -35.08
CA GLY A 93 -16.29 33.56 -34.17
C GLY A 93 -15.40 34.64 -33.52
N TYR A 94 -14.15 34.78 -33.95
CA TYR A 94 -13.24 35.84 -33.51
C TYR A 94 -12.62 36.58 -34.70
N GLU A 95 -12.28 37.83 -34.48
CA GLU A 95 -11.48 38.60 -35.44
C GLU A 95 -10.08 38.01 -35.54
N THR A 96 -9.50 37.93 -36.76
CA THR A 96 -8.10 37.47 -36.95
C THR A 96 -7.15 38.46 -36.30
N LEU A 97 -6.27 38.01 -35.43
CA LEU A 97 -5.28 38.82 -34.73
C LEU A 97 -3.90 38.63 -35.33
N TRP A 98 -3.24 39.74 -35.58
CA TRP A 98 -1.82 39.81 -36.04
C TRP A 98 -0.99 40.46 -34.96
N HIS A 99 0.15 39.84 -34.62
CA HIS A 99 1.05 40.38 -33.60
C HIS A 99 2.51 40.09 -33.93
N THR A 100 3.37 41.12 -33.81
CA THR A 100 4.82 40.96 -34.05
C THR A 100 5.52 40.55 -32.76
N VAL A 101 6.37 39.52 -32.83
CA VAL A 101 7.13 38.99 -31.69
C VAL A 101 8.63 38.98 -32.00
N GLU A 102 9.44 39.38 -31.05
CA GLU A 102 10.89 39.31 -31.13
C GLU A 102 11.38 38.06 -30.39
N VAL A 103 12.21 37.25 -31.04
CA VAL A 103 12.79 36.03 -30.50
C VAL A 103 14.28 36.20 -30.30
N LYS A 104 14.74 36.06 -29.05
CA LYS A 104 16.14 36.06 -28.66
C LYS A 104 16.49 34.69 -28.07
N PHE A 105 17.56 34.10 -28.60
CA PHE A 105 18.05 32.84 -28.09
C PHE A 105 19.04 33.06 -26.95
N TYR A 106 18.80 32.38 -25.85
CA TYR A 106 19.67 32.37 -24.69
C TYR A 106 20.44 31.03 -24.60
N ARG A 107 21.71 31.12 -24.21
CA ARG A 107 22.65 29.97 -24.26
C ARG A 107 22.20 28.71 -23.50
N ARG A 108 21.27 28.84 -22.55
CA ARG A 108 20.78 27.74 -21.70
C ARG A 108 19.26 27.63 -21.60
N SER A 109 18.48 28.52 -22.15
CA SER A 109 17.02 28.40 -22.20
C SER A 109 16.54 27.96 -23.56
N THR A 110 15.73 26.93 -23.66
CA THR A 110 15.11 26.46 -24.89
C THR A 110 13.69 27.02 -25.07
N ASP A 111 13.12 27.66 -24.04
CA ASP A 111 11.73 28.12 -24.06
C ASP A 111 11.71 29.67 -24.01
N VAL A 112 10.93 30.26 -24.91
CA VAL A 112 10.66 31.69 -24.98
C VAL A 112 9.16 31.89 -24.72
N GLU A 113 8.80 32.52 -23.60
CA GLU A 113 7.41 32.89 -23.34
C GLU A 113 7.07 34.22 -24.00
N TRP A 114 5.98 34.24 -24.79
CA TRP A 114 5.41 35.43 -25.38
C TRP A 114 4.28 36.00 -24.52
N PRO A 115 3.98 37.31 -24.64
CA PRO A 115 2.86 37.91 -23.93
C PRO A 115 1.54 37.27 -24.35
N THR A 116 0.61 37.22 -23.44
CA THR A 116 -0.76 36.69 -23.70
C THR A 116 -1.47 37.55 -24.75
N LEU A 117 -1.87 36.93 -25.85
CA LEU A 117 -2.57 37.60 -26.94
C LEU A 117 -4.08 37.53 -26.74
N ARG A 118 -4.78 38.67 -26.97
CA ARG A 118 -6.23 38.76 -26.70
C ARG A 118 -7.01 38.93 -27.99
N MET A 119 -7.93 37.98 -28.28
CA MET A 119 -8.75 37.99 -29.48
C MET A 119 -10.14 38.60 -29.22
N LYS A 120 -10.63 39.39 -30.15
CA LYS A 120 -11.95 40.06 -30.09
C LYS A 120 -13.02 39.17 -30.75
N ARG A 121 -14.13 38.91 -30.05
CA ARG A 121 -15.27 38.15 -30.61
C ARG A 121 -16.02 38.94 -31.69
N LEU A 122 -16.40 38.23 -32.73
CA LEU A 122 -17.37 38.73 -33.70
C LEU A 122 -18.82 38.66 -33.12
N PRO A 123 -19.69 39.64 -33.39
CA PRO A 123 -21.05 39.62 -32.92
C PRO A 123 -21.80 38.41 -33.51
N LYS A 124 -22.47 37.61 -32.68
CA LYS A 124 -23.27 36.45 -33.11
C LYS A 124 -24.53 36.89 -33.80
N GLN A 125 -24.75 36.48 -35.06
CA GLN A 125 -26.10 36.40 -35.64
C GLN A 125 -26.85 35.25 -34.95
N VAL A 126 -28.05 35.56 -34.39
CA VAL A 126 -28.88 34.58 -33.68
C VAL A 126 -29.96 34.10 -34.64
N ASP A 127 -29.81 32.90 -35.22
CA ASP A 127 -30.91 32.12 -35.77
C ASP A 127 -31.43 31.15 -34.74
N ARG A 128 -32.73 31.35 -34.37
CA ARG A 128 -33.43 30.45 -33.48
C ARG A 128 -34.21 29.43 -34.29
N GLN A 129 -33.88 28.17 -34.20
CA GLN A 129 -34.82 27.05 -34.21
C GLN A 129 -34.25 25.86 -33.44
N LEU A 130 -34.84 25.57 -32.27
CA LEU A 130 -34.55 24.39 -31.48
C LEU A 130 -35.74 23.45 -31.53
N GLY A 131 -35.63 22.36 -32.26
CA GLY A 131 -36.41 21.17 -32.04
C GLY A 131 -35.80 20.33 -30.90
N GLU A 132 -36.63 19.99 -29.94
CA GLU A 132 -36.26 19.18 -28.79
C GLU A 132 -35.94 17.75 -29.21
N ALA A 133 -34.67 17.42 -29.40
CA ALA A 133 -34.21 16.03 -29.56
C ALA A 133 -33.88 15.45 -28.19
N VAL A 134 -34.80 14.66 -27.65
CA VAL A 134 -34.53 13.82 -26.50
C VAL A 134 -33.58 12.69 -26.94
N VAL A 135 -32.27 12.91 -26.85
CA VAL A 135 -31.25 11.87 -27.04
C VAL A 135 -31.26 11.02 -25.79
N LYS A 136 -31.89 9.85 -25.81
CA LYS A 136 -31.62 8.77 -24.85
C LYS A 136 -30.25 8.19 -25.16
N ALA A 137 -29.18 8.88 -24.78
CA ALA A 137 -27.83 8.35 -24.82
C ALA A 137 -27.70 7.24 -23.79
N SER A 138 -27.45 6.01 -24.22
CA SER A 138 -27.01 4.95 -23.33
C SER A 138 -25.71 5.42 -22.66
N LYS A 139 -25.72 5.60 -21.33
CA LYS A 139 -24.53 6.07 -20.58
C LYS A 139 -23.40 5.07 -20.75
N VAL A 140 -22.35 5.46 -21.47
CA VAL A 140 -21.13 4.64 -21.63
C VAL A 140 -20.51 4.47 -20.26
N LYS A 141 -20.19 3.22 -19.88
CA LYS A 141 -19.63 2.90 -18.55
C LYS A 141 -18.28 3.57 -18.31
N PHE A 142 -17.38 3.55 -19.30
CA PHE A 142 -16.08 4.17 -19.23
C PHE A 142 -15.58 4.59 -20.62
N TYR A 143 -14.72 5.59 -20.64
CA TYR A 143 -14.08 6.10 -21.86
C TYR A 143 -12.78 6.81 -21.50
N TYR A 144 -11.92 7.00 -22.49
CA TYR A 144 -10.71 7.79 -22.35
C TYR A 144 -10.93 9.24 -22.82
N LYS A 145 -10.46 10.20 -22.02
CA LYS A 145 -10.39 11.63 -22.40
C LYS A 145 -8.90 12.02 -22.33
N GLY A 146 -8.20 12.06 -23.47
CA GLY A 146 -6.74 12.14 -23.46
C GLY A 146 -6.14 10.91 -22.77
N ASP A 147 -5.26 11.15 -21.80
CA ASP A 147 -4.61 10.08 -21.01
C ASP A 147 -5.44 9.67 -19.76
N THR A 148 -6.59 10.33 -19.53
CA THR A 148 -7.45 10.09 -18.40
C THR A 148 -8.49 9.02 -18.71
N LEU A 149 -8.54 7.96 -17.94
CA LEU A 149 -9.61 6.97 -17.94
C LEU A 149 -10.76 7.48 -17.06
N VAL A 150 -11.94 7.66 -17.65
CA VAL A 150 -13.14 8.21 -16.99
C VAL A 150 -14.20 7.13 -16.89
N TYR A 151 -14.63 6.82 -15.69
CA TYR A 151 -15.80 5.98 -15.40
C TYR A 151 -16.99 6.85 -15.05
N ASN A 152 -18.13 6.56 -15.64
CA ASN A 152 -19.39 7.24 -15.35
C ASN A 152 -20.13 6.49 -14.23
N ALA A 153 -20.15 7.03 -13.02
CA ALA A 153 -20.72 6.36 -11.85
C ALA A 153 -22.20 5.98 -12.03
N ASP A 154 -22.98 6.83 -12.69
CA ASP A 154 -24.39 6.57 -12.94
C ASP A 154 -24.68 5.40 -13.92
N ALA A 155 -23.65 4.92 -14.64
CA ALA A 155 -23.77 3.77 -15.52
C ALA A 155 -23.66 2.42 -14.77
N PHE A 156 -23.26 2.45 -13.48
CA PHE A 156 -23.17 1.27 -12.63
C PHE A 156 -24.40 1.15 -11.74
N GLN A 157 -24.86 -0.07 -11.55
CA GLN A 157 -26.04 -0.35 -10.73
C GLN A 157 -25.61 -0.59 -9.29
N MET A 158 -25.63 0.48 -8.48
CA MET A 158 -25.27 0.38 -7.07
C MET A 158 -26.49 0.04 -6.22
N ALA A 159 -26.27 -0.82 -5.22
CA ALA A 159 -27.26 -1.08 -4.19
C ALA A 159 -27.50 0.19 -3.34
N SER A 160 -28.70 0.33 -2.79
CA SER A 160 -28.96 1.40 -1.82
C SER A 160 -28.09 1.19 -0.58
N GLY A 161 -27.45 2.26 -0.13
CA GLY A 161 -26.50 2.17 0.98
C GLY A 161 -25.08 1.79 0.59
N SER A 162 -24.82 1.56 -0.70
CA SER A 162 -23.46 1.33 -1.17
C SER A 162 -22.55 2.52 -0.96
N MET A 163 -21.35 2.26 -0.48
CA MET A 163 -20.28 3.24 -0.33
C MET A 163 -19.36 3.24 -1.56
N LEU A 164 -18.35 4.08 -1.54
CA LEU A 164 -17.43 4.26 -2.65
C LEU A 164 -16.66 2.97 -2.99
N ASP A 165 -16.28 2.17 -2.00
CA ASP A 165 -15.60 0.89 -2.19
C ASP A 165 -16.39 -0.09 -3.06
N GLU A 166 -17.71 -0.17 -2.86
CA GLU A 166 -18.57 -1.00 -3.68
C GLU A 166 -18.66 -0.49 -5.12
N LEU A 167 -18.63 0.83 -5.33
CA LEU A 167 -18.59 1.42 -6.67
C LEU A 167 -17.25 1.08 -7.34
N ILE A 168 -16.13 1.34 -6.67
CA ILE A 168 -14.78 1.12 -7.22
C ILE A 168 -14.58 -0.35 -7.58
N SER A 169 -15.03 -1.29 -6.75
CA SER A 169 -14.90 -2.71 -7.03
C SER A 169 -15.71 -3.20 -8.25
N GLN A 170 -16.69 -2.43 -8.72
CA GLN A 170 -17.47 -2.73 -9.93
C GLN A 170 -16.90 -2.08 -11.21
N LEU A 171 -15.90 -1.21 -11.09
CA LEU A 171 -15.30 -0.55 -12.25
C LEU A 171 -14.49 -1.54 -13.08
N PRO A 172 -14.69 -1.59 -14.41
CA PRO A 172 -13.92 -2.47 -15.28
C PRO A 172 -12.42 -2.19 -15.22
N GLY A 173 -11.60 -3.24 -15.06
CA GLY A 173 -10.15 -3.12 -14.96
C GLY A 173 -9.66 -2.56 -13.62
N VAL A 174 -10.54 -2.37 -12.64
CA VAL A 174 -10.17 -1.94 -11.29
C VAL A 174 -10.19 -3.12 -10.34
N ASP A 175 -9.12 -3.24 -9.57
CA ASP A 175 -8.97 -4.20 -8.49
C ASP A 175 -8.78 -3.45 -7.16
N LEU A 176 -9.61 -3.77 -6.18
CA LEU A 176 -9.60 -3.18 -4.84
C LEU A 176 -9.43 -4.31 -3.83
N ASN A 177 -8.34 -4.30 -3.07
CA ASN A 177 -8.11 -5.28 -2.01
C ASN A 177 -8.73 -4.83 -0.66
N ASP A 178 -8.70 -5.72 0.33
CA ASP A 178 -9.28 -5.47 1.65
C ASP A 178 -8.54 -4.39 2.44
N GLU A 179 -7.29 -4.11 2.10
CA GLU A 179 -6.48 -3.03 2.68
C GLU A 179 -6.77 -1.65 2.06
N GLY A 180 -7.73 -1.56 1.14
CA GLY A 180 -8.06 -0.32 0.43
C GLY A 180 -7.06 0.05 -0.67
N GLN A 181 -6.18 -0.87 -1.07
CA GLN A 181 -5.27 -0.63 -2.20
C GLN A 181 -6.01 -0.83 -3.51
N ILE A 182 -5.86 0.13 -4.41
CA ILE A 182 -6.53 0.16 -5.70
C ILE A 182 -5.51 -0.04 -6.81
N LYS A 183 -5.83 -0.93 -7.76
CA LYS A 183 -5.13 -1.04 -9.05
C LYS A 183 -6.10 -0.72 -10.17
N VAL A 184 -5.65 0.00 -11.19
CA VAL A 184 -6.41 0.27 -12.41
C VAL A 184 -5.61 -0.29 -13.59
N ASN A 185 -6.16 -1.27 -14.28
CA ASN A 185 -5.46 -2.01 -15.35
C ASN A 185 -4.07 -2.50 -14.89
N GLY A 186 -4.00 -3.09 -13.68
CA GLY A 186 -2.77 -3.58 -13.06
C GLY A 186 -1.84 -2.50 -12.47
N ARG A 187 -2.08 -1.20 -12.71
CA ARG A 187 -1.27 -0.11 -12.15
C ARG A 187 -1.80 0.32 -10.78
N PHE A 188 -0.92 0.38 -9.77
CA PHE A 188 -1.27 0.91 -8.45
C PHE A 188 -1.66 2.38 -8.51
N VAL A 189 -2.72 2.73 -7.79
CA VAL A 189 -3.13 4.10 -7.54
C VAL A 189 -2.34 4.63 -6.34
N ASP A 190 -1.53 5.65 -6.56
CA ASP A 190 -0.71 6.25 -5.51
C ASP A 190 -1.55 7.12 -4.55
N GLU A 191 -2.52 7.87 -5.10
CA GLU A 191 -3.38 8.78 -4.33
C GLU A 191 -4.85 8.63 -4.73
N LEU A 192 -5.74 8.65 -3.74
CA LEU A 192 -7.19 8.74 -3.94
C LEU A 192 -7.64 10.17 -3.61
N LEU A 193 -8.15 10.87 -4.63
CA LEU A 193 -8.53 12.27 -4.55
C LEU A 193 -10.06 12.45 -4.51
N LEU A 194 -10.50 13.54 -3.92
CA LEU A 194 -11.90 13.98 -3.96
C LEU A 194 -11.99 15.36 -4.63
N ASN A 195 -12.62 15.43 -5.81
CA ASN A 195 -12.67 16.63 -6.66
C ASN A 195 -11.27 17.23 -6.91
N GLY A 196 -10.26 16.37 -7.19
CA GLY A 196 -8.88 16.75 -7.47
C GLY A 196 -8.04 17.13 -6.24
N LYS A 197 -8.61 17.08 -5.03
CA LYS A 197 -7.95 17.48 -3.77
C LYS A 197 -7.70 16.26 -2.88
N ASP A 198 -6.61 16.27 -2.11
CA ASP A 198 -6.27 15.20 -1.16
C ASP A 198 -7.40 15.04 -0.11
N PHE A 199 -7.70 13.80 0.25
CA PHE A 199 -8.72 13.47 1.24
C PHE A 199 -8.21 12.32 2.11
N PHE A 200 -8.04 12.56 3.42
CA PHE A 200 -7.42 11.58 4.33
C PHE A 200 -6.19 10.93 3.70
N SER A 201 -5.18 11.73 3.43
CA SER A 201 -4.05 11.40 2.54
C SER A 201 -3.29 10.10 2.88
N LYS A 202 -3.42 9.62 4.11
CA LYS A 202 -2.77 8.38 4.57
C LYS A 202 -3.74 7.24 4.88
N ASP A 203 -5.05 7.48 4.88
CA ASP A 203 -6.05 6.44 5.14
C ASP A 203 -7.17 6.48 4.07
N ARG A 204 -6.95 5.76 2.98
CA ARG A 204 -7.92 5.65 1.88
C ARG A 204 -9.22 4.97 2.31
N THR A 205 -9.17 4.12 3.34
CA THR A 205 -10.31 3.35 3.82
C THR A 205 -11.42 4.27 4.33
N VAL A 206 -11.06 5.40 4.94
CA VAL A 206 -12.04 6.41 5.39
C VAL A 206 -12.92 6.88 4.24
N MET A 207 -12.33 7.22 3.08
CA MET A 207 -13.12 7.65 1.91
C MET A 207 -13.90 6.50 1.30
N LEU A 208 -13.28 5.34 1.17
CA LEU A 208 -13.88 4.16 0.58
C LEU A 208 -15.12 3.69 1.34
N GLU A 209 -15.05 3.67 2.65
CA GLU A 209 -16.11 3.14 3.51
C GLU A 209 -17.19 4.15 3.89
N ASN A 210 -16.89 5.46 3.84
CA ASN A 210 -17.79 6.48 4.35
C ASN A 210 -18.42 7.37 3.26
N LEU A 211 -17.80 7.51 2.07
CA LEU A 211 -18.37 8.29 1.00
C LEU A 211 -19.46 7.51 0.27
N PRO A 212 -20.72 7.95 0.30
CA PRO A 212 -21.80 7.24 -0.38
C PRO A 212 -21.65 7.27 -1.90
N SER A 213 -21.80 6.12 -2.55
CA SER A 213 -21.65 5.98 -4.01
C SER A 213 -22.60 6.84 -4.82
N TYR A 214 -23.81 7.14 -4.31
CA TYR A 214 -24.80 7.99 -5.01
C TYR A 214 -24.37 9.43 -5.21
N MET A 215 -23.39 9.93 -4.43
CA MET A 215 -22.84 11.27 -4.56
C MET A 215 -21.87 11.39 -5.73
N VAL A 216 -21.32 10.27 -6.20
CA VAL A 216 -20.29 10.24 -7.23
C VAL A 216 -20.89 10.45 -8.61
N ASN A 217 -20.31 11.35 -9.38
CA ASN A 217 -20.62 11.58 -10.79
C ASN A 217 -19.70 10.75 -11.68
N GLN A 218 -18.41 10.91 -11.47
CA GLN A 218 -17.37 10.24 -12.26
C GLN A 218 -16.22 9.79 -11.35
N VAL A 219 -15.53 8.73 -11.75
CA VAL A 219 -14.24 8.34 -11.21
C VAL A 219 -13.23 8.43 -12.33
N LYS A 220 -12.15 9.19 -12.12
CA LYS A 220 -11.10 9.42 -13.13
C LYS A 220 -9.80 8.77 -12.66
N ALA A 221 -9.08 8.11 -13.57
CA ALA A 221 -7.74 7.60 -13.30
C ALA A 221 -6.77 8.20 -14.31
N TYR A 222 -5.73 8.90 -13.80
CA TYR A 222 -4.76 9.61 -14.63
C TYR A 222 -3.43 9.81 -13.90
N THR A 223 -2.39 10.17 -14.66
CA THR A 223 -1.10 10.56 -14.07
C THR A 223 -1.12 12.06 -13.78
N LYS A 224 -1.09 12.42 -12.49
CA LYS A 224 -1.03 13.80 -11.99
C LYS A 224 0.45 14.22 -11.93
N ALA A 225 0.79 15.31 -12.58
CA ALA A 225 2.12 15.88 -12.44
C ALA A 225 2.35 16.33 -11.00
N GLY A 226 3.51 16.00 -10.45
CA GLY A 226 3.91 16.48 -9.13
C GLY A 226 4.18 17.98 -9.13
N MET A 227 4.21 18.58 -7.96
CA MET A 227 4.37 20.04 -7.83
C MET A 227 5.71 20.52 -8.44
N LYS A 228 6.78 19.73 -8.34
CA LYS A 228 8.06 20.06 -8.98
C LYS A 228 7.91 20.18 -10.49
N SER A 229 7.28 19.18 -11.11
CA SER A 229 7.05 19.16 -12.56
C SER A 229 6.16 20.31 -13.01
N VAL A 230 5.12 20.64 -12.24
CA VAL A 230 4.23 21.78 -12.51
C VAL A 230 5.00 23.11 -12.46
N LEU A 231 5.81 23.32 -11.44
CA LEU A 231 6.58 24.53 -11.25
C LEU A 231 7.74 24.66 -12.26
N ALA A 232 8.45 23.56 -12.51
CA ALA A 232 9.57 23.51 -13.46
C ALA A 232 9.10 23.56 -14.93
N GLY A 233 7.78 23.30 -15.19
CA GLY A 233 7.26 23.20 -16.56
C GLY A 233 7.76 21.98 -17.34
N ARG A 234 8.41 21.03 -16.67
CA ARG A 234 9.00 19.80 -17.25
C ARG A 234 8.81 18.61 -16.32
N ASP A 235 8.91 17.39 -16.83
CA ASP A 235 8.80 16.18 -16.01
C ASP A 235 10.04 16.01 -15.12
N MET A 236 9.84 16.20 -13.81
CA MET A 236 10.86 16.04 -12.78
C MET A 236 10.83 14.65 -12.15
N GLY A 237 10.03 13.72 -12.68
CA GLY A 237 9.88 12.36 -12.17
C GLY A 237 9.08 12.26 -10.86
N ASP A 238 8.35 13.32 -10.49
CA ASP A 238 7.51 13.38 -9.29
C ASP A 238 6.02 13.16 -9.59
N SER A 239 5.69 12.72 -10.80
CA SER A 239 4.32 12.43 -11.22
C SER A 239 3.78 11.18 -10.50
N THR A 240 2.53 11.25 -10.03
CA THR A 240 1.83 10.17 -9.34
C THR A 240 0.62 9.69 -10.15
N PHE A 241 0.29 8.38 -10.05
CA PHE A 241 -0.93 7.87 -10.67
C PHE A 241 -2.07 7.94 -9.68
N VAL A 242 -3.09 8.73 -10.00
CA VAL A 242 -4.16 9.07 -9.07
C VAL A 242 -5.52 8.54 -9.56
N MET A 243 -6.39 8.25 -8.59
CA MET A 243 -7.81 8.07 -8.82
C MET A 243 -8.56 9.25 -8.18
N ASP A 244 -9.28 10.01 -8.99
CA ASP A 244 -10.03 11.19 -8.56
C ASP A 244 -11.55 10.92 -8.61
N VAL A 245 -12.19 11.03 -7.47
CA VAL A 245 -13.63 10.86 -7.29
C VAL A 245 -14.29 12.22 -7.42
N VAL A 246 -15.00 12.42 -8.53
CA VAL A 246 -15.70 13.68 -8.82
C VAL A 246 -17.16 13.57 -8.38
N LEU A 247 -17.58 14.47 -7.49
CA LEU A 247 -18.95 14.51 -7.00
C LEU A 247 -19.90 15.16 -8.01
N LYS A 248 -21.19 14.83 -7.93
CA LYS A 248 -22.26 15.53 -8.64
C LYS A 248 -22.35 16.98 -8.16
N LYS A 249 -22.66 17.91 -9.05
CA LYS A 249 -22.68 19.36 -8.76
C LYS A 249 -23.50 19.73 -7.52
N GLN A 250 -24.63 19.06 -7.31
CA GLN A 250 -25.50 19.27 -6.14
C GLN A 250 -24.88 18.89 -4.80
N TYR A 251 -23.74 18.15 -4.80
CA TYR A 251 -23.02 17.76 -3.60
C TYR A 251 -21.64 18.44 -3.48
N GLN A 252 -21.33 19.40 -4.38
CA GLN A 252 -20.05 20.14 -4.36
C GLN A 252 -20.11 21.40 -3.50
N ILE A 253 -21.31 21.93 -3.21
CA ILE A 253 -21.52 23.10 -2.36
C ILE A 253 -22.63 22.78 -1.36
N GLY A 254 -22.38 23.01 -0.07
CA GLY A 254 -23.34 22.79 0.99
C GLY A 254 -22.96 21.68 1.98
N TRP A 255 -23.99 21.16 2.69
CA TRP A 255 -23.84 20.08 3.64
C TRP A 255 -24.42 18.78 3.09
N VAL A 256 -23.68 17.72 3.20
CA VAL A 256 -24.10 16.36 2.89
C VAL A 256 -23.81 15.48 4.08
N GLY A 257 -24.77 14.64 4.44
CA GLY A 257 -24.61 13.73 5.56
C GLY A 257 -25.26 12.38 5.31
N ASN A 258 -24.79 11.39 6.03
CA ASN A 258 -25.31 10.04 6.04
C ASN A 258 -25.25 9.51 7.48
N ALA A 259 -26.38 9.03 7.98
CA ALA A 259 -26.50 8.36 9.26
C ALA A 259 -27.00 6.94 9.02
N GLU A 260 -26.35 5.97 9.61
CA GLU A 260 -26.66 4.54 9.48
C GLU A 260 -26.70 3.90 10.85
N ALA A 261 -27.73 3.07 11.10
CA ALA A 261 -27.85 2.24 12.28
C ALA A 261 -28.29 0.85 11.86
N GLY A 262 -27.69 -0.16 12.42
CA GLY A 262 -27.97 -1.57 12.13
C GLY A 262 -27.88 -2.45 13.36
N TYR A 263 -28.74 -3.47 13.40
CA TYR A 263 -28.72 -4.50 14.41
C TYR A 263 -28.96 -5.86 13.74
N GLY A 264 -28.28 -6.87 14.23
CA GLY A 264 -28.31 -8.21 13.64
C GLY A 264 -28.29 -9.34 14.66
N THR A 265 -28.36 -10.55 14.15
CA THR A 265 -28.22 -11.77 14.95
C THR A 265 -26.89 -11.82 15.68
N LYS A 266 -26.81 -12.56 16.79
CA LYS A 266 -25.60 -12.69 17.62
C LYS A 266 -25.11 -11.35 18.18
N ASP A 267 -26.02 -10.44 18.52
CA ASP A 267 -25.77 -9.11 19.07
C ASP A 267 -24.82 -8.24 18.19
N ARG A 268 -24.96 -8.42 16.88
CA ARG A 268 -24.20 -7.60 15.93
C ARG A 268 -24.83 -6.22 15.77
N TYR A 269 -24.01 -5.18 15.84
CA TYR A 269 -24.44 -3.80 15.67
C TYR A 269 -23.51 -3.01 14.77
N LEU A 270 -24.07 -2.01 14.12
CA LEU A 270 -23.37 -1.00 13.33
C LEU A 270 -24.05 0.35 13.54
N ALA A 271 -23.26 1.37 13.84
CA ALA A 271 -23.71 2.76 13.75
C ALA A 271 -22.62 3.57 13.04
N ARG A 272 -23.05 4.43 12.10
CA ARG A 272 -22.16 5.25 11.28
C ARG A 272 -22.77 6.62 11.08
N LEU A 273 -21.94 7.65 11.24
CA LEU A 273 -22.27 9.02 10.93
C LEU A 273 -21.19 9.59 10.00
N PHE A 274 -21.60 10.23 8.93
CA PHE A 274 -20.72 10.94 8.03
C PHE A 274 -21.34 12.28 7.66
N ALA A 275 -20.58 13.37 7.80
CA ALA A 275 -20.97 14.71 7.43
C ALA A 275 -19.84 15.38 6.65
N LEU A 276 -20.20 15.98 5.53
CA LEU A 276 -19.27 16.63 4.63
C LEU A 276 -19.80 18.00 4.26
N ARG A 277 -19.01 19.03 4.46
CA ARG A 277 -19.26 20.39 4.01
C ARG A 277 -18.27 20.76 2.93
N PHE A 278 -18.80 21.26 1.82
CA PHE A 278 -18.00 21.85 0.76
C PHE A 278 -18.29 23.33 0.59
N SER A 279 -17.23 24.09 0.28
CA SER A 279 -17.27 25.39 -0.36
C SER A 279 -16.18 25.46 -1.42
N ASP A 280 -16.10 26.55 -2.17
CA ASP A 280 -15.10 26.73 -3.25
C ASP A 280 -13.65 26.61 -2.72
N HIS A 281 -13.40 27.07 -1.48
CA HIS A 281 -12.07 27.16 -0.88
C HIS A 281 -11.92 26.37 0.43
N SER A 282 -12.94 25.65 0.84
CA SER A 282 -12.87 24.87 2.07
C SER A 282 -13.66 23.57 1.99
N ARG A 283 -13.16 22.57 2.70
CA ARG A 283 -13.82 21.30 2.96
C ARG A 283 -13.66 20.96 4.43
N LEU A 284 -14.74 20.50 5.03
CA LEU A 284 -14.71 19.93 6.39
C LEU A 284 -15.48 18.61 6.36
N THR A 285 -14.85 17.55 6.79
CA THR A 285 -15.45 16.22 6.92
C THR A 285 -15.43 15.80 8.38
N LEU A 286 -16.55 15.27 8.85
CA LEU A 286 -16.65 14.63 10.16
C LEU A 286 -17.22 13.24 9.97
N PHE A 287 -16.64 12.25 10.64
CA PHE A 287 -17.19 10.90 10.62
C PHE A 287 -17.03 10.21 11.97
N GLY A 288 -17.94 9.31 12.24
CA GLY A 288 -17.91 8.41 13.37
C GLY A 288 -18.49 7.06 12.97
N THR A 289 -17.87 5.98 13.42
CA THR A 289 -18.36 4.63 13.22
C THR A 289 -18.14 3.80 14.47
N MET A 290 -19.11 2.95 14.80
CA MET A 290 -18.97 1.91 15.82
C MET A 290 -19.61 0.64 15.33
N ASN A 291 -18.93 -0.47 15.49
CA ASN A 291 -19.45 -1.79 15.11
C ASN A 291 -18.70 -2.92 15.85
N ASN A 292 -19.31 -4.09 15.88
CA ASN A 292 -18.71 -5.32 16.34
C ASN A 292 -18.76 -6.42 15.26
N LEU A 293 -18.69 -6.01 14.00
CA LEU A 293 -18.79 -6.92 12.87
C LEU A 293 -17.46 -7.59 12.55
N ASN A 294 -16.34 -6.97 12.85
CA ASN A 294 -14.96 -7.28 12.44
C ASN A 294 -14.81 -7.87 11.03
N ASP A 295 -15.79 -7.59 10.21
CA ASP A 295 -15.96 -8.15 8.88
C ASP A 295 -16.42 -7.06 7.92
N ASN A 296 -15.55 -6.67 6.99
CA ASN A 296 -15.82 -5.66 5.97
C ASN A 296 -16.45 -6.25 4.69
N ARG A 297 -16.79 -7.54 4.71
CA ARG A 297 -17.40 -8.21 3.55
C ARG A 297 -18.78 -7.64 3.27
N LYS A 298 -19.13 -7.57 2.00
CA LYS A 298 -20.42 -7.06 1.53
C LYS A 298 -20.94 -7.94 0.41
N PRO A 299 -22.22 -8.36 0.43
CA PRO A 299 -22.80 -9.18 -0.62
C PRO A 299 -22.66 -8.53 -2.00
N GLY A 300 -22.35 -9.34 -3.03
CA GLY A 300 -22.15 -8.88 -4.41
C GLY A 300 -20.74 -8.40 -4.72
N ARG A 301 -19.80 -8.48 -3.78
CA ARG A 301 -18.36 -8.35 -4.05
C ARG A 301 -17.85 -9.58 -4.80
N ASN A 302 -16.80 -9.41 -5.60
CA ASN A 302 -16.28 -10.41 -6.53
C ASN A 302 -15.57 -11.56 -5.84
N GLY A 303 -16.27 -12.40 -5.05
CA GLY A 303 -15.71 -13.62 -4.52
C GLY A 303 -14.46 -13.46 -3.66
N ASP A 304 -14.32 -12.31 -3.00
CA ASP A 304 -13.15 -12.03 -2.15
C ASP A 304 -13.28 -12.66 -0.76
N TRP A 305 -14.29 -13.48 -0.55
CA TRP A 305 -14.55 -14.24 0.67
C TRP A 305 -13.81 -15.56 0.64
N SER A 306 -12.54 -15.52 0.84
CA SER A 306 -11.75 -16.73 1.05
C SER A 306 -11.80 -17.13 2.53
N PRO A 307 -11.86 -18.40 2.87
CA PRO A 307 -11.68 -18.89 4.25
C PRO A 307 -10.40 -18.36 4.89
N ASP A 308 -9.34 -18.18 4.10
CA ASP A 308 -8.05 -17.66 4.54
C ASP A 308 -8.07 -16.18 4.96
N ARG A 309 -9.13 -15.44 4.60
CA ARG A 309 -9.26 -14.00 4.85
C ARG A 309 -10.28 -13.66 5.94
N LEU A 310 -10.77 -14.67 6.67
CA LEU A 310 -11.62 -14.40 7.82
C LEU A 310 -10.89 -13.53 8.84
N PRO A 311 -11.53 -12.48 9.37
CA PRO A 311 -10.96 -11.70 10.45
C PRO A 311 -10.61 -12.57 11.64
N GLN A 312 -9.48 -12.31 12.26
CA GLN A 312 -9.03 -13.04 13.43
C GLN A 312 -9.78 -12.57 14.67
N GLY A 313 -10.50 -13.46 15.32
CA GLY A 313 -11.23 -13.20 16.55
C GLY A 313 -12.50 -12.34 16.34
N LEU A 314 -13.08 -11.90 17.42
CA LEU A 314 -14.21 -10.98 17.46
C LEU A 314 -13.71 -9.61 17.91
N THR A 315 -13.93 -8.57 17.11
CA THR A 315 -13.45 -7.23 17.42
C THR A 315 -14.58 -6.22 17.35
N ALA A 316 -14.73 -5.42 18.39
CA ALA A 316 -15.54 -4.23 18.39
C ALA A 316 -14.66 -2.99 18.14
N THR A 317 -15.09 -2.13 17.23
CA THR A 317 -14.36 -0.92 16.89
C THR A 317 -15.22 0.33 17.06
N LYS A 318 -14.60 1.41 17.54
CA LYS A 318 -15.19 2.75 17.62
C LYS A 318 -14.18 3.74 17.07
N THR A 319 -14.55 4.44 16.02
CA THR A 319 -13.68 5.41 15.33
C THR A 319 -14.39 6.73 15.22
N VAL A 320 -13.68 7.81 15.48
CA VAL A 320 -14.12 9.18 15.20
C VAL A 320 -12.99 9.92 14.52
N GLY A 321 -13.32 10.74 13.53
CA GLY A 321 -12.31 11.53 12.84
C GLY A 321 -12.86 12.76 12.14
N ALA A 322 -11.93 13.63 11.81
CA ALA A 322 -12.17 14.87 11.09
C ALA A 322 -11.08 15.08 10.04
N ASP A 323 -11.45 15.64 8.90
CA ASP A 323 -10.55 16.10 7.84
C ASP A 323 -10.94 17.53 7.48
N TYR A 324 -9.93 18.39 7.26
CA TYR A 324 -10.15 19.74 6.80
C TYR A 324 -9.21 20.12 5.67
N TYR A 325 -9.70 20.97 4.79
CA TYR A 325 -8.96 21.56 3.69
C TYR A 325 -9.35 23.03 3.56
N PHE A 326 -8.36 23.92 3.47
CA PHE A 326 -8.53 25.36 3.21
C PHE A 326 -7.50 25.80 2.18
N ASP A 327 -7.91 26.59 1.20
CA ASP A 327 -7.04 27.30 0.29
C ASP A 327 -7.52 28.75 0.09
N ASP A 328 -6.61 29.62 -0.34
CA ASP A 328 -6.98 30.97 -0.79
C ASP A 328 -7.42 30.97 -2.26
N LYS A 329 -8.05 32.06 -2.70
CA LYS A 329 -8.58 32.21 -4.08
C LYS A 329 -7.51 31.97 -5.16
N ASP A 330 -6.26 32.29 -4.88
CA ASP A 330 -5.15 32.15 -5.80
C ASP A 330 -4.34 30.87 -5.55
N SER A 331 -4.80 30.01 -4.64
CA SER A 331 -4.11 28.77 -4.19
C SER A 331 -2.66 29.00 -3.74
N ARG A 332 -2.38 30.19 -3.19
CA ARG A 332 -1.07 30.53 -2.63
C ARG A 332 -0.81 29.88 -1.29
N TYR A 333 -1.88 29.73 -0.49
CA TYR A 333 -1.86 29.05 0.81
C TYR A 333 -2.79 27.86 0.74
N GLN A 334 -2.32 26.73 1.19
CA GLN A 334 -3.13 25.54 1.36
C GLN A 334 -2.84 24.94 2.72
N VAL A 335 -3.87 24.73 3.51
CA VAL A 335 -3.81 24.05 4.80
C VAL A 335 -4.68 22.82 4.71
N THR A 336 -4.12 21.67 5.00
CA THR A 336 -4.85 20.40 5.07
C THR A 336 -4.50 19.68 6.35
N GLY A 337 -5.42 18.95 6.88
CA GLY A 337 -5.12 18.08 7.99
C GLY A 337 -6.25 17.13 8.29
N ASP A 338 -5.89 16.06 8.98
CA ASP A 338 -6.81 15.06 9.48
C ASP A 338 -6.44 14.66 10.92
N ALA A 339 -7.44 14.27 11.66
CA ALA A 339 -7.29 13.66 12.98
C ALA A 339 -8.24 12.48 13.11
N LYS A 340 -7.76 11.38 13.69
CA LYS A 340 -8.49 10.14 13.85
C LYS A 340 -8.20 9.52 15.20
N LEU A 341 -9.26 9.14 15.91
CA LEU A 341 -9.19 8.38 17.14
C LEU A 341 -9.87 7.03 16.93
N ASP A 342 -9.11 5.96 17.07
CA ASP A 342 -9.58 4.58 16.97
C ASP A 342 -9.49 3.90 18.33
N TYR A 343 -10.57 3.28 18.75
CA TYR A 343 -10.62 2.35 19.87
C TYR A 343 -11.07 0.99 19.37
N SER A 344 -10.37 -0.06 19.75
CA SER A 344 -10.75 -1.44 19.46
C SER A 344 -10.66 -2.32 20.70
N ASP A 345 -11.63 -3.19 20.83
CA ASP A 345 -11.72 -4.24 21.84
C ASP A 345 -11.88 -5.58 21.13
N GLY A 346 -10.97 -6.53 21.39
CA GLY A 346 -10.86 -7.80 20.68
C GLY A 346 -10.81 -9.01 21.59
N ASP A 347 -11.55 -10.07 21.24
CA ASP A 347 -11.46 -11.43 21.79
C ASP A 347 -11.04 -12.38 20.67
N SER A 348 -9.81 -12.86 20.72
CA SER A 348 -9.25 -13.81 19.76
C SER A 348 -8.91 -15.12 20.45
N ARG A 349 -9.56 -16.20 20.00
CA ARG A 349 -9.29 -17.56 20.46
C ARG A 349 -8.81 -18.39 19.29
N THR A 350 -7.71 -19.08 19.46
CA THR A 350 -7.12 -19.91 18.41
C THR A 350 -6.77 -21.29 18.94
N GLU A 351 -6.97 -22.30 18.10
CA GLU A 351 -6.41 -23.64 18.27
C GLU A 351 -5.49 -23.90 17.09
N THR A 352 -4.23 -24.21 17.37
CA THR A 352 -3.21 -24.41 16.35
C THR A 352 -2.66 -25.84 16.43
N SER A 353 -2.68 -26.51 15.31
CA SER A 353 -2.04 -27.80 15.07
C SER A 353 -0.84 -27.58 14.15
N THR A 354 0.33 -28.02 14.59
CA THR A 354 1.57 -27.88 13.82
C THR A 354 2.19 -29.25 13.62
N GLN A 355 2.69 -29.51 12.43
CA GLN A 355 3.56 -30.64 12.13
C GLN A 355 4.85 -30.09 11.55
N ASN A 356 5.96 -30.28 12.25
CA ASN A 356 7.28 -29.85 11.80
C ASN A 356 7.98 -31.02 11.11
N TYR A 357 8.35 -30.82 9.86
CA TYR A 357 9.07 -31.80 9.06
C TYR A 357 10.56 -31.78 9.43
N LEU A 358 11.01 -32.77 10.17
CA LEU A 358 12.39 -32.85 10.65
C LEU A 358 13.07 -34.13 10.15
N LYS A 359 14.38 -34.05 9.90
CA LYS A 359 15.20 -35.22 9.54
C LYS A 359 15.07 -36.31 10.63
N GLY A 360 14.65 -37.53 10.23
CA GLY A 360 14.51 -38.70 11.12
C GLY A 360 13.18 -38.75 11.91
N GLY A 361 12.15 -38.00 11.50
CA GLY A 361 10.78 -38.03 12.02
C GLY A 361 10.21 -36.67 12.41
N ASP A 362 8.96 -36.51 12.21
CA ASP A 362 8.24 -35.27 12.46
C ASP A 362 7.96 -35.06 13.95
N THR A 363 7.73 -33.80 14.32
CA THR A 363 7.16 -33.43 15.62
C THR A 363 5.85 -32.70 15.45
N TYR A 364 4.98 -32.84 16.43
CA TYR A 364 3.63 -32.33 16.39
C TYR A 364 3.39 -31.35 17.52
N GLY A 365 2.97 -30.13 17.19
CA GLY A 365 2.58 -29.12 18.16
C GLY A 365 1.07 -28.98 18.25
N ARG A 366 0.54 -28.82 19.46
CA ARG A 366 -0.85 -28.43 19.69
C ARG A 366 -0.86 -27.28 20.66
N GLN A 367 -1.59 -26.23 20.30
CA GLN A 367 -1.66 -25.02 21.11
C GLN A 367 -3.08 -24.45 21.07
N ARG A 368 -3.60 -24.08 22.23
CA ARG A 368 -4.81 -23.26 22.39
C ARG A 368 -4.40 -21.93 23.01
N SER A 369 -4.87 -20.84 22.44
CA SER A 369 -4.63 -19.51 22.99
C SER A 369 -5.91 -18.67 22.98
N ALA A 370 -6.03 -17.80 23.98
CA ALA A 370 -7.06 -16.79 24.11
C ALA A 370 -6.41 -15.44 24.41
N VAL A 371 -6.69 -14.45 23.57
CA VAL A 371 -6.15 -13.10 23.68
C VAL A 371 -7.30 -12.10 23.74
N MET A 372 -7.37 -11.34 24.81
CA MET A 372 -8.22 -10.15 24.92
C MET A 372 -7.35 -8.92 24.76
N SER A 373 -7.76 -7.99 23.91
CA SER A 373 -6.98 -6.80 23.59
C SER A 373 -7.83 -5.53 23.58
N GLU A 374 -7.31 -4.47 24.19
CA GLU A 374 -7.85 -3.13 24.13
C GLU A 374 -6.81 -2.22 23.50
N ASN A 375 -7.15 -1.51 22.43
CA ASN A 375 -6.23 -0.63 21.74
C ASN A 375 -6.87 0.74 21.53
N LEU A 376 -6.15 1.79 21.90
CA LEU A 376 -6.47 3.17 21.59
C LEU A 376 -5.36 3.74 20.72
N ASN A 377 -5.74 4.28 19.56
CA ASN A 377 -4.81 4.93 18.65
C ASN A 377 -5.34 6.31 18.28
N PHE A 378 -4.52 7.33 18.48
CA PHE A 378 -4.77 8.69 18.02
C PHE A 378 -3.72 9.05 16.98
N ALA A 379 -4.15 9.39 15.78
CA ALA A 379 -3.29 9.80 14.67
C ALA A 379 -3.76 11.15 14.13
N THR A 380 -2.81 12.04 13.85
CA THR A 380 -3.11 13.31 13.18
C THR A 380 -1.99 13.68 12.20
N ASN A 381 -2.37 14.26 11.08
CA ASN A 381 -1.47 14.75 10.05
C ASN A 381 -1.88 16.17 9.65
N HIS A 382 -0.94 17.09 9.68
CA HIS A 382 -1.16 18.49 9.30
C HIS A 382 -0.15 18.88 8.25
N LYS A 383 -0.63 19.46 7.16
CA LYS A 383 0.20 19.93 6.06
C LYS A 383 -0.15 21.37 5.71
N PHE A 384 0.89 22.19 5.64
CA PHE A 384 0.81 23.55 5.20
C PHE A 384 1.67 23.72 3.94
N LYS A 385 1.11 24.31 2.90
CA LYS A 385 1.80 24.63 1.65
C LYS A 385 1.71 26.12 1.37
N LEU A 386 2.82 26.70 0.98
CA LEU A 386 2.94 28.09 0.56
C LEU A 386 3.55 28.15 -0.84
N THR A 387 2.81 28.68 -1.80
CA THR A 387 3.26 28.93 -3.17
C THR A 387 3.21 30.43 -3.43
N ARG A 388 4.27 31.16 -3.07
CA ARG A 388 4.30 32.63 -3.19
C ARG A 388 4.37 33.11 -4.65
N SER A 389 5.03 32.35 -5.52
CA SER A 389 5.14 32.56 -6.95
C SER A 389 5.53 31.24 -7.60
N ARG A 390 5.61 31.17 -8.94
CA ARG A 390 6.19 30.00 -9.64
C ARG A 390 7.61 29.64 -9.13
N ASN A 391 8.29 30.55 -8.46
CA ASN A 391 9.69 30.41 -8.06
C ASN A 391 9.90 29.94 -6.64
N TYR A 392 8.89 30.00 -5.79
CA TYR A 392 9.00 29.67 -4.38
C TYR A 392 7.89 28.74 -3.94
N TYR A 393 8.26 27.61 -3.40
CA TYR A 393 7.36 26.67 -2.78
C TYR A 393 7.92 26.24 -1.42
N TRP A 394 7.07 26.23 -0.43
CA TRP A 394 7.41 25.75 0.90
C TRP A 394 6.29 24.87 1.42
N GLU A 395 6.68 23.70 1.88
CA GLU A 395 5.74 22.70 2.45
C GLU A 395 6.23 22.28 3.83
N HIS A 396 5.31 22.21 4.76
CA HIS A 396 5.49 21.64 6.09
C HIS A 396 4.53 20.50 6.27
N GLU A 397 4.97 19.41 6.88
CA GLU A 397 4.15 18.28 7.27
C GLU A 397 4.52 17.86 8.69
N MET A 398 3.51 17.71 9.54
CA MET A 398 3.64 17.23 10.91
C MET A 398 2.72 16.04 11.11
N LEU A 399 3.27 14.94 11.58
CA LEU A 399 2.55 13.74 11.94
C LEU A 399 2.74 13.45 13.42
N LEU A 400 1.65 13.12 14.11
CA LEU A 400 1.67 12.63 15.46
C LEU A 400 0.86 11.36 15.53
N ASN A 401 1.41 10.34 16.19
CA ASN A 401 0.73 9.09 16.46
C ASN A 401 0.94 8.72 17.92
N TYR A 402 -0.16 8.57 18.66
CA TYR A 402 -0.17 8.09 20.03
C TYR A 402 -0.92 6.76 20.09
N ARG A 403 -0.35 5.78 20.78
CA ARG A 403 -0.95 4.46 20.98
C ARG A 403 -0.95 4.10 22.44
N ASN A 404 -2.03 3.45 22.88
CA ASN A 404 -2.13 2.81 24.19
C ASN A 404 -2.78 1.45 23.98
N ASN A 405 -2.14 0.39 24.46
CA ASN A 405 -2.62 -0.97 24.29
C ASN A 405 -2.57 -1.74 25.61
N ARG A 406 -3.55 -2.63 25.80
CA ARG A 406 -3.62 -3.61 26.88
C ARG A 406 -3.97 -4.96 26.30
N ASN A 407 -3.25 -5.99 26.71
CA ASN A 407 -3.48 -7.35 26.21
C ASN A 407 -3.43 -8.35 27.37
N TRP A 408 -4.38 -9.25 27.40
CA TRP A 408 -4.39 -10.47 28.24
C TRP A 408 -4.26 -11.67 27.31
N ASN A 409 -3.34 -12.54 27.61
CA ASN A 409 -3.08 -13.74 26.82
C ASN A 409 -3.01 -14.96 27.74
N GLY A 410 -3.84 -15.97 27.43
CA GLY A 410 -3.75 -17.30 28.00
C GLY A 410 -3.40 -18.31 26.93
N MET A 411 -2.40 -19.15 27.17
CA MET A 411 -1.93 -20.17 26.23
C MET A 411 -1.71 -21.49 26.95
N THR A 412 -2.15 -22.57 26.34
CA THR A 412 -1.83 -23.95 26.73
C THR A 412 -1.34 -24.68 25.49
N GLY A 413 -0.22 -25.38 25.59
CA GLY A 413 0.36 -26.10 24.46
C GLY A 413 1.19 -27.31 24.87
N GLY A 414 1.56 -28.09 23.86
CA GLY A 414 2.48 -29.22 23.99
C GLY A 414 3.09 -29.59 22.66
N THR A 415 4.29 -30.15 22.73
CA THR A 415 5.00 -30.77 21.61
C THR A 415 5.04 -32.27 21.80
N PHE A 416 4.76 -33.03 20.74
CA PHE A 416 4.63 -34.46 20.73
C PHE A 416 5.60 -35.09 19.72
N ASN A 417 6.07 -36.29 20.01
CA ASN A 417 6.91 -37.08 19.10
C ASN A 417 6.09 -37.85 18.04
N GLU A 418 4.77 -38.02 18.26
CA GLU A 418 3.85 -38.63 17.32
C GLU A 418 2.58 -37.76 17.22
N ASN A 419 1.79 -37.95 16.15
CA ASN A 419 0.54 -37.19 16.00
C ASN A 419 -0.46 -37.59 17.11
N PRO A 420 -0.86 -36.64 17.97
CA PRO A 420 -1.78 -36.96 19.07
C PRO A 420 -3.24 -37.12 18.64
N ASP A 421 -3.68 -36.55 17.51
CA ASP A 421 -5.10 -36.49 17.15
C ASP A 421 -5.77 -37.84 16.93
N PRO A 422 -5.13 -38.87 16.31
CA PRO A 422 -5.73 -40.18 16.18
C PRO A 422 -5.81 -40.97 17.51
N LEU A 423 -5.01 -40.54 18.49
CA LEU A 423 -4.80 -41.27 19.74
C LEU A 423 -5.67 -40.75 20.89
N PHE A 424 -6.15 -39.52 20.77
CA PHE A 424 -6.93 -38.87 21.83
C PHE A 424 -8.25 -38.31 21.31
N ALA A 425 -9.25 -38.30 22.19
CA ALA A 425 -10.53 -37.69 21.86
C ALA A 425 -10.45 -36.17 21.69
N ALA A 426 -11.41 -35.61 20.98
CA ALA A 426 -11.56 -34.16 20.86
C ALA A 426 -11.59 -33.51 22.26
N GLY A 427 -10.85 -32.46 22.46
CA GLY A 427 -10.74 -31.75 23.74
C GLY A 427 -9.65 -32.27 24.69
N PHE A 428 -8.77 -33.16 24.22
CA PHE A 428 -7.63 -33.65 25.03
C PHE A 428 -6.73 -32.53 25.55
N MET A 429 -6.70 -31.35 24.88
CA MET A 429 -5.97 -30.19 25.33
C MET A 429 -6.39 -29.72 26.72
N ASP A 430 -7.63 -29.92 27.13
CA ASP A 430 -8.14 -29.61 28.48
C ASP A 430 -7.53 -30.53 29.54
N SER A 431 -7.28 -31.78 29.17
CA SER A 431 -6.66 -32.80 30.05
C SER A 431 -5.13 -32.83 29.99
N LEU A 432 -4.51 -32.07 29.10
CA LEU A 432 -3.05 -32.07 28.88
C LEU A 432 -2.26 -31.83 30.19
N ARG A 433 -2.83 -31.11 31.14
CA ARG A 433 -2.26 -30.81 32.46
C ARG A 433 -2.89 -31.58 33.62
N SER A 434 -3.89 -32.39 33.35
CA SER A 434 -4.49 -33.18 34.41
C SER A 434 -3.42 -34.09 35.06
N PRO A 435 -3.36 -34.18 36.39
CA PRO A 435 -2.54 -35.16 37.06
C PRO A 435 -2.79 -36.60 36.65
N VAL A 436 -4.04 -36.85 36.17
CA VAL A 436 -4.52 -38.14 35.68
C VAL A 436 -4.25 -38.33 34.18
N ALA A 437 -3.52 -37.41 33.51
CA ALA A 437 -3.14 -37.63 32.13
C ALA A 437 -2.49 -39.01 31.99
N GLY A 438 -3.09 -39.85 31.17
CA GLY A 438 -2.71 -41.25 31.05
C GLY A 438 -1.22 -41.44 30.71
N GLU A 439 -0.70 -42.63 31.00
CA GLU A 439 0.70 -42.97 30.74
C GLU A 439 1.11 -42.75 29.28
N LEU A 440 0.17 -42.99 28.34
CA LEU A 440 0.37 -42.74 26.92
C LEU A 440 0.66 -41.27 26.65
N MET A 441 -0.14 -40.34 27.22
CA MET A 441 0.11 -38.88 27.05
C MET A 441 1.47 -38.49 27.59
N ARG A 442 1.93 -39.04 28.70
CA ARG A 442 3.25 -38.76 29.27
C ARG A 442 4.39 -39.26 28.40
N LYS A 443 4.21 -40.40 27.73
CA LYS A 443 5.23 -40.93 26.80
C LYS A 443 5.33 -40.19 25.50
N LEU A 444 4.22 -39.64 25.00
CA LEU A 444 4.18 -38.95 23.72
C LEU A 444 4.58 -37.45 23.80
N ALA A 445 4.28 -36.78 24.92
CA ALA A 445 4.54 -35.36 25.08
C ALA A 445 6.00 -35.09 25.43
N LEU A 446 6.74 -34.46 24.52
CA LEU A 446 8.10 -33.98 24.75
C LEU A 446 8.11 -32.86 25.79
N ASN A 447 7.18 -31.93 25.66
CA ASN A 447 6.97 -30.87 26.63
C ASN A 447 5.49 -30.44 26.68
N ARG A 448 5.13 -29.75 27.76
CA ARG A 448 3.82 -29.13 27.96
C ARG A 448 4.03 -27.74 28.51
N THR A 449 3.35 -26.73 27.92
CA THR A 449 3.46 -25.35 28.32
C THR A 449 2.13 -24.77 28.74
N VAL A 450 2.16 -23.91 29.77
CA VAL A 450 1.07 -23.00 30.06
C VAL A 450 1.64 -21.61 30.32
N GLN A 451 1.00 -20.63 29.71
CA GLN A 451 1.36 -19.25 29.84
C GLN A 451 0.12 -18.41 30.12
N GLN A 452 0.24 -17.51 31.06
CA GLN A 452 -0.70 -16.41 31.27
C GLN A 452 0.11 -15.12 31.23
N ALA A 453 -0.32 -14.16 30.44
CA ALA A 453 0.37 -12.88 30.31
C ALA A 453 -0.60 -11.71 30.33
N TYR A 454 -0.17 -10.65 30.96
CA TYR A 454 -0.80 -9.34 30.88
C TYR A 454 0.24 -8.35 30.41
N ALA A 455 -0.09 -7.59 29.37
CA ALA A 455 0.78 -6.56 28.83
C ALA A 455 0.04 -5.24 28.71
N ASN A 456 0.72 -4.14 29.03
CA ASN A 456 0.28 -2.81 28.69
C ASN A 456 1.42 -2.00 28.09
N GLY A 457 1.08 -1.07 27.23
CA GLY A 457 2.07 -0.21 26.60
C GLY A 457 1.47 1.08 26.08
N HIS A 458 2.31 2.08 26.02
CA HIS A 458 1.98 3.33 25.35
C HIS A 458 3.15 3.79 24.49
N GLY A 459 2.84 4.52 23.44
CA GLY A 459 3.84 5.02 22.52
C GLY A 459 3.43 6.34 21.89
N LEU A 460 4.39 7.23 21.73
CA LEU A 460 4.26 8.51 21.05
C LEU A 460 5.31 8.55 19.93
N ASN A 461 4.85 8.83 18.70
CA ASN A 461 5.72 9.13 17.59
C ASN A 461 5.36 10.50 17.04
N LEU A 462 6.36 11.33 16.80
CA LEU A 462 6.25 12.66 16.21
C LEU A 462 7.22 12.74 15.04
N ASP A 463 6.72 13.06 13.85
CA ASP A 463 7.52 13.29 12.66
C ASP A 463 7.21 14.67 12.09
N TYR A 464 8.25 15.41 11.78
CA TYR A 464 8.18 16.71 11.13
C TYR A 464 9.05 16.73 9.90
N ASN A 465 8.46 17.14 8.78
CA ASN A 465 9.14 17.29 7.51
C ASN A 465 8.90 18.69 6.96
N THR A 466 9.92 19.33 6.47
CA THR A 466 9.79 20.58 5.72
C THR A 466 10.62 20.53 4.46
N MET A 467 10.07 21.09 3.40
CA MET A 467 10.69 21.11 2.09
C MET A 467 10.52 22.48 1.47
N PHE A 468 11.64 23.07 1.07
CA PHE A 468 11.70 24.34 0.39
C PHE A 468 12.26 24.16 -1.01
N TRP A 469 11.62 24.79 -2.00
CA TRP A 469 12.13 24.83 -3.37
C TRP A 469 12.23 26.28 -3.83
N LYS A 470 13.28 26.54 -4.60
CA LYS A 470 13.46 27.78 -5.33
C LYS A 470 13.85 27.45 -6.76
N ILE A 471 13.08 27.97 -7.72
CA ILE A 471 13.41 27.91 -9.13
C ILE A 471 14.04 29.24 -9.51
N LYS A 472 15.16 29.21 -10.18
CA LYS A 472 15.83 30.40 -10.71
C LYS A 472 15.17 30.71 -12.05
N VAL A 473 14.32 31.73 -12.08
CA VAL A 473 13.74 32.28 -13.32
C VAL A 473 14.76 33.11 -14.05
N GLY A 474 14.90 32.87 -15.34
CA GLY A 474 15.85 33.50 -16.21
C GLY A 474 16.57 32.44 -17.04
N HIS A 475 17.77 32.62 -17.45
CA HIS A 475 18.51 31.80 -18.42
C HIS A 475 18.68 30.29 -18.07
N THR A 476 18.24 29.86 -16.91
CA THR A 476 18.31 28.46 -16.46
C THR A 476 17.14 28.17 -15.52
N ASP A 477 16.30 27.19 -15.84
CA ASP A 477 15.25 26.68 -14.93
C ASP A 477 15.85 25.75 -13.86
N ASP A 478 16.99 26.15 -13.30
CA ASP A 478 17.67 25.41 -12.26
C ASP A 478 16.84 25.45 -10.97
N MET A 479 16.81 24.34 -10.24
CA MET A 479 16.04 24.22 -9.01
C MET A 479 16.92 23.83 -7.83
N TYR A 480 16.81 24.59 -6.75
CA TYR A 480 17.38 24.27 -5.45
C TYR A 480 16.31 23.68 -4.57
N THR A 481 16.60 22.54 -3.92
CA THR A 481 15.71 21.92 -2.93
C THR A 481 16.46 21.78 -1.62
N ILE A 482 15.83 22.19 -0.53
CA ILE A 482 16.30 21.90 0.83
C ILE A 482 15.19 21.11 1.53
N ARG A 483 15.53 19.96 2.10
CA ARG A 483 14.65 19.17 2.95
C ARG A 483 15.23 19.04 4.33
N VAL A 484 14.39 19.23 5.33
CA VAL A 484 14.73 18.97 6.73
C VAL A 484 13.69 18.00 7.28
N ASN A 485 14.14 16.96 7.91
CA ASN A 485 13.30 16.03 8.65
C ASN A 485 13.76 15.94 10.10
N ALA A 486 12.80 15.79 11.00
CA ALA A 486 13.04 15.52 12.41
C ALA A 486 11.97 14.54 12.91
N GLY A 487 12.39 13.58 13.70
CA GLY A 487 11.49 12.61 14.30
C GLY A 487 11.86 12.34 15.75
N TYR A 488 10.86 12.04 16.55
CA TYR A 488 11.00 11.61 17.92
C TYR A 488 10.03 10.48 18.22
N TYR A 489 10.47 9.48 18.94
CA TYR A 489 9.59 8.45 19.46
C TYR A 489 9.93 8.10 20.91
N ASN A 490 8.89 7.74 21.65
CA ASN A 490 9.00 7.20 23.00
C ASN A 490 7.92 6.14 23.21
N ASN A 491 8.35 4.90 23.38
CA ASN A 491 7.49 3.74 23.54
C ASN A 491 7.88 2.97 24.79
N VAL A 492 6.91 2.62 25.60
CA VAL A 492 7.12 1.80 26.79
C VAL A 492 6.15 0.65 26.76
N ALA A 493 6.65 -0.58 26.86
CA ALA A 493 5.84 -1.75 27.06
C ALA A 493 6.21 -2.44 28.37
N ARG A 494 5.18 -2.92 29.09
CA ARG A 494 5.31 -3.69 30.31
C ARG A 494 4.57 -5.00 30.13
N ASN A 495 5.15 -6.09 30.56
CA ASN A 495 4.58 -7.44 30.40
C ASN A 495 4.78 -8.21 31.72
N TRP A 496 3.72 -8.74 32.27
CA TRP A 496 3.71 -9.70 33.37
C TRP A 496 3.39 -11.07 32.79
N ASN A 497 4.13 -12.09 33.15
CA ASN A 497 4.00 -13.40 32.55
C ASN A 497 4.25 -14.51 33.55
N HIS A 498 3.25 -15.37 33.74
CA HIS A 498 3.37 -16.65 34.38
C HIS A 498 3.59 -17.72 33.30
N TYR A 499 4.74 -18.35 33.30
CA TYR A 499 5.12 -19.37 32.33
C TYR A 499 5.48 -20.65 33.07
N ARG A 500 4.87 -21.74 32.68
CA ARG A 500 5.17 -23.09 33.20
C ARG A 500 5.47 -24.03 32.07
N LEU A 501 6.61 -24.75 32.18
CA LEU A 501 7.08 -25.74 31.25
C LEU A 501 7.35 -27.05 32.00
N ASP A 502 6.71 -28.12 31.59
CA ASP A 502 6.88 -29.45 32.12
C ASP A 502 7.46 -30.37 31.04
N TYR A 503 8.40 -31.26 31.40
CA TYR A 503 8.97 -32.29 30.53
C TYR A 503 8.53 -33.67 31.01
N PRO A 504 7.42 -34.25 30.50
CA PRO A 504 6.81 -35.48 31.05
C PRO A 504 7.67 -36.73 30.89
N VAL A 505 8.49 -36.79 29.83
CA VAL A 505 9.37 -37.94 29.50
C VAL A 505 10.75 -37.81 30.17
N SER A 506 11.17 -36.60 30.49
CA SER A 506 12.48 -36.30 31.09
C SER A 506 12.34 -36.18 32.60
N ALA A 507 13.37 -36.59 33.34
CA ALA A 507 13.51 -36.32 34.77
C ALA A 507 13.77 -34.85 35.11
N ALA A 508 13.74 -33.94 34.10
CA ALA A 508 13.92 -32.51 34.26
C ALA A 508 12.80 -31.94 35.13
N ALA A 509 13.16 -31.06 36.05
CA ALA A 509 12.21 -30.39 36.93
C ALA A 509 11.28 -29.47 36.10
N THR A 510 10.07 -29.25 36.59
CA THR A 510 9.18 -28.22 36.08
C THR A 510 9.87 -26.85 36.13
N ASP A 511 9.95 -26.16 34.99
CA ASP A 511 10.40 -24.78 34.93
C ASP A 511 9.21 -23.83 35.08
N PHE A 512 9.11 -23.15 36.21
CA PHE A 512 8.14 -22.10 36.43
C PHE A 512 8.82 -20.74 36.48
N ARG A 513 8.33 -19.80 35.72
CA ARG A 513 8.83 -18.44 35.63
C ARG A 513 7.69 -17.44 35.80
N ASN A 514 7.76 -16.69 36.90
CA ASN A 514 6.94 -15.50 37.11
C ASN A 514 7.80 -14.30 36.74
N ARG A 515 7.49 -13.66 35.63
CA ARG A 515 8.34 -12.65 34.99
C ARG A 515 7.62 -11.31 34.89
N TYR A 516 8.37 -10.26 35.17
CA TYR A 516 8.01 -8.90 34.80
C TYR A 516 9.07 -8.37 33.83
N LEU A 517 8.62 -7.86 32.69
CA LEU A 517 9.46 -7.30 31.64
C LEU A 517 9.03 -5.88 31.35
N THR A 518 9.95 -4.94 31.39
CA THR A 518 9.73 -3.59 30.87
C THR A 518 10.73 -3.27 29.78
N THR A 519 10.23 -2.66 28.68
CA THR A 519 11.02 -2.33 27.49
C THR A 519 10.79 -0.87 27.09
N PRO A 520 11.43 0.09 27.77
CA PRO A 520 11.45 1.47 27.31
C PRO A 520 12.32 1.60 26.05
N ARG A 521 11.77 2.26 25.06
CA ARG A 521 12.41 2.53 23.76
C ARG A 521 12.18 3.97 23.39
N ASN A 522 13.24 4.73 23.24
CA ASN A 522 13.17 6.11 22.82
C ASN A 522 14.24 6.43 21.79
N GLY A 523 14.00 7.45 21.02
CA GLY A 523 14.97 7.87 20.04
C GLY A 523 14.54 9.10 19.27
N TYR A 524 15.49 9.61 18.53
CA TYR A 524 15.25 10.73 17.62
C TYR A 524 16.05 10.54 16.34
N ASN A 525 15.58 11.18 15.31
CA ASN A 525 16.32 11.35 14.07
C ASN A 525 16.17 12.79 13.59
N TYR A 526 17.20 13.29 12.94
CA TYR A 526 17.12 14.53 12.18
C TYR A 526 18.03 14.43 10.97
N GLY A 527 17.63 15.14 9.90
CA GLY A 527 18.39 15.15 8.68
C GLY A 527 18.19 16.44 7.91
N VAL A 528 19.20 16.78 7.13
CA VAL A 528 19.15 17.88 6.15
C VAL A 528 19.67 17.35 4.84
N LYS A 529 18.91 17.57 3.76
CA LYS A 529 19.32 17.22 2.40
C LYS A 529 19.16 18.44 1.50
N GLY A 530 20.25 18.85 0.86
CA GLY A 530 20.27 19.83 -0.20
C GLY A 530 20.39 19.16 -1.56
N SER A 531 19.67 19.63 -2.58
CA SER A 531 19.87 19.21 -3.96
C SER A 531 19.83 20.39 -4.93
N TYR A 532 20.55 20.24 -6.02
CA TYR A 532 20.62 21.16 -7.13
C TYR A 532 20.32 20.40 -8.41
N ASP A 533 19.19 20.73 -9.03
CA ASP A 533 18.73 20.18 -10.29
C ASP A 533 18.96 21.19 -11.40
N PHE A 534 19.63 20.79 -12.47
CA PHE A 534 19.95 21.62 -13.61
C PHE A 534 19.96 20.84 -14.92
N GLU A 535 19.64 21.52 -15.99
CA GLU A 535 19.76 20.99 -17.34
C GLU A 535 21.18 21.20 -17.85
N PHE A 536 21.92 20.11 -18.13
CA PHE A 536 23.30 20.19 -18.67
C PHE A 536 23.36 20.03 -20.19
N THR A 537 22.33 19.43 -20.79
CA THR A 537 22.12 19.36 -22.23
C THR A 537 20.63 19.53 -22.53
N GLY A 538 20.25 19.93 -23.75
CA GLY A 538 18.84 20.10 -24.14
C GLY A 538 17.98 18.83 -23.99
N ASN A 539 18.59 17.69 -23.66
CA ASN A 539 17.92 16.40 -23.45
C ASN A 539 18.36 15.73 -22.13
N GLY A 540 19.12 16.40 -21.28
CA GLY A 540 19.68 15.81 -20.08
C GLY A 540 19.55 16.69 -18.84
N ASN A 541 18.96 16.15 -17.78
CA ASN A 541 18.85 16.78 -16.47
C ASN A 541 19.70 16.03 -15.46
N MET A 542 20.30 16.75 -14.54
CA MET A 542 21.09 16.18 -13.44
C MET A 542 20.65 16.81 -12.11
N ASP A 543 20.34 16.00 -11.13
CA ASP A 543 20.07 16.39 -9.74
C ASP A 543 21.22 15.86 -8.87
N LEU A 544 22.07 16.76 -8.43
CA LEU A 544 23.14 16.46 -7.48
C LEU A 544 22.65 16.77 -6.08
N SER A 545 22.81 15.83 -5.17
CA SER A 545 22.37 16.01 -3.79
C SER A 545 23.40 15.55 -2.77
N TYR A 546 23.44 16.29 -1.67
CA TYR A 546 24.13 15.91 -0.46
C TYR A 546 23.17 15.94 0.72
N GLY A 547 23.22 14.91 1.55
CA GLY A 547 22.43 14.80 2.75
C GLY A 547 23.25 14.34 3.95
N TYR A 548 22.85 14.82 5.12
CA TYR A 548 23.29 14.33 6.40
C TYR A 548 22.09 13.89 7.22
N GLU A 549 22.17 12.72 7.79
CA GLU A 549 21.17 12.19 8.73
C GLU A 549 21.86 11.62 9.97
N GLN A 550 21.32 11.96 11.14
CA GLN A 550 21.68 11.31 12.38
C GLN A 550 20.45 10.67 13.00
N ARG A 551 20.61 9.44 13.44
CA ARG A 551 19.62 8.66 14.18
C ARG A 551 20.22 8.21 15.51
N TYR A 552 19.47 8.39 16.57
CA TYR A 552 19.74 7.85 17.88
C TYR A 552 18.59 6.95 18.31
N ALA A 553 18.89 5.78 18.83
CA ALA A 553 17.92 4.85 19.41
C ALA A 553 18.48 4.28 20.72
N SER A 554 17.69 4.36 21.79
CA SER A 554 17.90 3.65 23.05
C SER A 554 16.86 2.55 23.16
N ASP A 555 17.30 1.33 23.33
CA ASP A 555 16.49 0.14 23.56
C ASP A 555 16.94 -0.48 24.89
N GLU A 556 16.05 -0.46 25.85
CA GLU A 556 16.28 -1.00 27.17
C GLU A 556 15.35 -2.16 27.42
N ARG A 557 15.87 -3.19 28.05
CA ARG A 557 15.09 -4.35 28.44
C ARG A 557 15.46 -4.69 29.88
N HIS A 558 14.50 -4.60 30.75
CA HIS A 558 14.66 -4.98 32.15
C HIS A 558 13.73 -6.16 32.44
N LEU A 559 14.32 -7.34 32.64
CA LEU A 559 13.62 -8.58 32.94
C LEU A 559 13.82 -8.92 34.40
N TYR A 560 12.74 -9.20 35.09
CA TYR A 560 12.71 -9.59 36.50
C TYR A 560 12.10 -10.96 36.66
N ARG A 561 12.74 -11.84 37.44
CA ARG A 561 12.31 -13.20 37.79
C ARG A 561 11.68 -13.15 39.19
N LEU A 562 10.40 -12.78 39.23
CA LEU A 562 9.63 -12.64 40.50
C LEU A 562 9.49 -13.98 41.22
N ASP A 563 9.54 -15.10 40.52
CA ASP A 563 9.54 -16.47 41.10
C ASP A 563 10.73 -16.76 42.04
N ARG A 564 11.74 -15.91 42.05
CA ARG A 564 12.86 -16.00 43.01
C ARG A 564 12.52 -15.44 44.40
N LEU A 565 11.38 -14.76 44.52
CA LEU A 565 10.89 -14.24 45.82
C LEU A 565 9.98 -15.25 46.51
N GLU A 566 10.01 -15.19 47.82
CA GLU A 566 9.07 -15.93 48.66
C GLU A 566 7.62 -15.57 48.32
N ARG A 567 6.74 -16.53 48.22
CA ARG A 567 5.29 -16.39 47.82
C ARG A 567 5.02 -15.85 46.43
N TRP A 568 6.04 -15.93 45.52
CA TRP A 568 5.88 -15.60 44.10
C TRP A 568 6.12 -16.81 43.19
N GLY A 569 6.34 -17.98 43.78
CA GLY A 569 6.55 -19.24 43.07
C GLY A 569 5.28 -19.92 42.56
N LEU A 570 5.45 -21.15 42.08
CA LEU A 570 4.35 -21.96 41.56
C LEU A 570 3.27 -22.21 42.61
N GLY A 571 2.03 -21.86 42.34
CA GLY A 571 0.87 -22.02 43.22
C GLY A 571 0.64 -20.90 44.22
N GLU A 572 1.62 -20.02 44.42
CA GLU A 572 1.55 -18.91 45.37
C GLU A 572 1.63 -17.52 44.70
N ALA A 573 1.97 -17.50 43.40
CA ALA A 573 2.17 -16.25 42.66
C ALA A 573 0.93 -15.35 42.69
N PRO A 574 1.04 -14.06 43.03
CA PRO A 574 -0.04 -13.11 42.94
C PRO A 574 -0.61 -12.96 41.53
N ALA A 575 -1.83 -12.42 41.42
CA ALA A 575 -2.43 -12.12 40.12
C ALA A 575 -1.52 -11.24 39.26
N LEU A 576 -1.54 -11.49 37.95
CA LEU A 576 -0.79 -10.70 36.97
C LEU A 576 -1.08 -9.18 37.10
N GLY A 577 -0.05 -8.36 36.89
CA GLY A 577 -0.14 -6.91 37.03
C GLY A 577 0.35 -6.37 38.38
N ARG A 578 0.56 -7.22 39.38
CA ARG A 578 1.14 -6.85 40.68
C ARG A 578 2.68 -6.88 40.63
N LEU A 579 3.30 -6.01 41.39
CA LEU A 579 4.75 -5.95 41.58
C LEU A 579 5.07 -5.97 43.08
N PRO A 580 6.22 -6.53 43.49
CA PRO A 580 6.75 -6.38 44.84
C PRO A 580 7.24 -4.94 45.07
N GLY A 581 7.70 -4.63 46.29
CA GLY A 581 8.38 -3.38 46.57
C GLY A 581 9.65 -3.19 45.76
N GLU A 582 10.08 -1.95 45.56
CA GLU A 582 11.23 -1.60 44.70
C GLU A 582 12.50 -2.35 45.06
N ASP A 583 12.84 -2.43 46.36
CA ASP A 583 14.02 -3.14 46.84
C ASP A 583 13.99 -4.64 46.51
N SER A 584 12.81 -5.27 46.72
CA SER A 584 12.63 -6.66 46.35
C SER A 584 12.71 -6.89 44.84
N LEU A 585 12.24 -5.94 44.03
CA LEU A 585 12.30 -6.00 42.58
C LEU A 585 13.75 -6.00 42.09
N LEU A 586 14.62 -5.18 42.70
CA LEU A 586 16.04 -5.13 42.33
C LEU A 586 16.76 -6.45 42.55
N HIS A 587 16.38 -7.24 43.57
CA HIS A 587 16.94 -8.57 43.83
C HIS A 587 16.48 -9.64 42.86
N CYS A 588 15.47 -9.36 42.05
CA CYS A 588 14.90 -10.31 41.08
C CYS A 588 15.35 -10.07 39.64
N VAL A 589 16.28 -9.16 39.41
CA VAL A 589 16.78 -8.85 38.07
C VAL A 589 17.37 -10.11 37.45
N ASP A 590 16.88 -10.45 36.24
CA ASP A 590 17.50 -11.47 35.40
C ASP A 590 18.61 -10.80 34.56
N ALA A 591 19.76 -10.66 35.17
CA ALA A 591 20.88 -9.94 34.59
C ALA A 591 21.31 -10.48 33.22
N PRO A 592 21.33 -11.83 32.97
CA PRO A 592 21.63 -12.38 31.63
C PRO A 592 20.67 -11.97 30.54
N ASN A 593 19.40 -11.60 30.88
CA ASN A 593 18.36 -11.22 29.92
C ASN A 593 17.95 -9.74 30.05
N THR A 594 18.66 -8.96 30.87
CA THR A 594 18.49 -7.51 31.02
C THR A 594 19.63 -6.79 30.29
N TYR A 595 19.27 -5.80 29.46
CA TYR A 595 20.27 -5.04 28.71
C TYR A 595 19.84 -3.59 28.45
N THR A 596 20.83 -2.76 28.19
CA THR A 596 20.67 -1.42 27.62
C THR A 596 21.49 -1.35 26.35
N SER A 597 20.86 -0.94 25.26
CA SER A 597 21.47 -0.83 23.96
C SER A 597 21.25 0.55 23.36
N ARG A 598 22.34 1.28 23.07
CA ARG A 598 22.28 2.63 22.49
C ARG A 598 22.99 2.64 21.16
N LEU A 599 22.20 2.89 20.10
CA LEU A 599 22.69 2.97 18.71
C LEU A 599 22.71 4.43 18.27
N THR A 600 23.85 4.89 17.81
CA THR A 600 23.99 6.15 17.08
C THR A 600 24.40 5.83 15.66
N GLU A 601 23.61 6.23 14.70
CA GLU A 601 23.89 6.09 13.27
C GLU A 601 24.01 7.47 12.63
N ARG A 602 25.09 7.70 11.87
CA ARG A 602 25.32 8.91 11.09
C ARG A 602 25.50 8.51 9.65
N THR A 603 24.77 9.13 8.77
CA THR A 603 24.81 8.84 7.33
C THR A 603 25.11 10.13 6.57
N HIS A 604 26.16 10.12 5.77
CA HIS A 604 26.43 11.11 4.74
C HIS A 604 26.06 10.50 3.39
N SER A 605 25.12 11.10 2.70
CA SER A 605 24.61 10.63 1.42
C SER A 605 25.01 11.59 0.31
N VAL A 606 25.69 11.10 -0.71
CA VAL A 606 25.93 11.84 -1.96
C VAL A 606 25.19 11.10 -3.06
N SER A 607 24.33 11.73 -3.80
CA SER A 607 23.68 11.08 -4.92
C SER A 607 23.60 11.95 -6.15
N ASP A 608 23.79 11.32 -7.28
CA ASP A 608 23.51 11.83 -8.61
C ASP A 608 22.25 11.15 -9.15
N ASN A 609 21.32 11.94 -9.65
CA ASN A 609 20.14 11.47 -10.33
C ASN A 609 20.08 12.13 -11.71
N THR A 610 20.58 11.43 -12.71
CA THR A 610 20.70 11.92 -14.08
C THR A 610 19.61 11.30 -14.95
N GLN A 611 18.90 12.13 -15.68
CA GLN A 611 17.88 11.73 -16.65
C GLN A 611 18.28 12.17 -18.05
N PHE A 612 18.22 11.26 -19.01
CA PHE A 612 18.36 11.53 -20.43
C PHE A 612 17.05 11.24 -21.15
N GLN A 613 16.58 12.21 -21.92
CA GLN A 613 15.47 12.03 -22.85
C GLN A 613 16.07 11.82 -24.26
N LEU A 614 16.25 10.56 -24.67
CA LEU A 614 16.93 10.19 -25.91
C LEU A 614 16.07 10.44 -27.16
N LEU A 615 14.75 10.28 -27.02
CA LEU A 615 13.80 10.62 -28.06
C LEU A 615 12.88 11.69 -27.48
N LYS A 616 12.90 12.89 -28.09
CA LYS A 616 11.97 13.96 -27.70
C LYS A 616 10.55 13.43 -27.83
N ARG A 617 9.70 13.84 -26.95
CA ARG A 617 8.26 13.65 -26.97
C ARG A 617 7.66 14.29 -28.21
N ASP A 618 8.17 13.85 -29.38
CA ASP A 618 7.46 13.97 -30.62
C ASP A 618 6.22 13.09 -30.43
N ARG A 619 5.05 13.56 -30.66
CA ARG A 619 3.70 13.01 -30.47
C ARG A 619 3.55 11.48 -30.57
N ARG A 620 4.61 10.71 -30.84
CA ARG A 620 4.63 9.30 -31.16
C ARG A 620 5.46 8.44 -30.22
N THR A 621 6.66 8.86 -29.85
CA THR A 621 7.58 8.03 -29.07
C THR A 621 8.41 8.88 -28.13
N ALA A 622 8.54 8.45 -26.89
CA ALA A 622 9.45 9.01 -25.92
C ALA A 622 10.29 7.89 -25.31
N LEU A 623 11.59 8.12 -25.16
CA LEU A 623 12.51 7.22 -24.47
C LEU A 623 13.31 8.01 -23.44
N ASP A 624 13.09 7.68 -22.19
CA ASP A 624 13.79 8.24 -21.04
C ASP A 624 14.69 7.18 -20.40
N ILE A 625 15.94 7.57 -20.09
CA ILE A 625 16.84 6.74 -19.27
C ILE A 625 17.19 7.54 -18.04
N ARG A 626 17.04 6.93 -16.86
CA ARG A 626 17.36 7.54 -15.57
C ARG A 626 18.42 6.71 -14.87
N PHE A 627 19.47 7.39 -14.40
CA PHE A 627 20.51 6.83 -13.57
C PHE A 627 20.38 7.45 -12.19
N ASN A 628 20.31 6.62 -11.15
CA ASN A 628 20.42 7.07 -9.78
C ASN A 628 21.64 6.37 -9.16
N VAL A 629 22.60 7.16 -8.72
CA VAL A 629 23.91 6.71 -8.27
C VAL A 629 24.18 7.22 -6.85
N PRO A 630 23.56 6.58 -5.82
CA PRO A 630 23.75 6.98 -4.44
C PRO A 630 25.01 6.35 -3.83
N PHE A 631 25.69 7.12 -3.01
CA PHE A 631 26.75 6.69 -2.10
C PHE A 631 26.40 7.14 -0.70
N ASP A 632 26.18 6.18 0.20
CA ASP A 632 25.96 6.42 1.61
C ASP A 632 27.18 6.01 2.41
N PHE A 633 27.73 6.93 3.18
CA PHE A 633 28.80 6.69 4.14
C PHE A 633 28.17 6.61 5.52
N LYS A 634 28.01 5.38 6.03
CA LYS A 634 27.31 5.10 7.29
C LYS A 634 28.30 4.78 8.38
N SER A 635 28.23 5.53 9.48
CA SER A 635 28.95 5.23 10.72
C SER A 635 27.93 4.84 11.78
N ARG A 636 27.95 3.58 12.20
CA ARG A 636 27.03 3.02 13.18
C ARG A 636 27.80 2.66 14.44
N ARG A 637 27.48 3.31 15.55
CA ARG A 637 28.09 3.06 16.86
C ARG A 637 27.04 2.48 17.80
N LEU A 638 27.32 1.25 18.27
CA LEU A 638 26.52 0.59 19.29
C LEU A 638 27.27 0.61 20.61
N ARG A 639 26.56 0.94 21.69
CA ARG A 639 26.96 0.67 23.06
C ARG A 639 25.95 -0.31 23.64
N HIS A 640 26.41 -1.44 24.13
CA HIS A 640 25.55 -2.50 24.65
C HIS A 640 26.09 -2.97 25.99
N HIS A 641 25.24 -2.89 27.00
CA HIS A 641 25.53 -3.36 28.35
C HIS A 641 24.52 -4.46 28.71
N ARG A 642 25.02 -5.63 29.10
CA ARG A 642 24.21 -6.79 29.47
C ARG A 642 24.98 -7.67 30.45
N ALA A 643 24.55 -7.76 31.70
CA ALA A 643 25.28 -8.46 32.77
C ALA A 643 26.73 -7.98 32.87
N ALA A 644 27.71 -8.90 32.78
CA ALA A 644 29.12 -8.57 32.79
C ALA A 644 29.65 -8.06 31.43
N LEU A 645 28.87 -8.16 30.38
CA LEU A 645 29.26 -7.70 29.04
C LEU A 645 29.03 -6.19 28.93
N ASP A 646 30.06 -5.41 28.83
CA ASP A 646 30.02 -4.00 28.45
C ASP A 646 30.82 -3.82 27.17
N THR A 647 30.15 -3.59 26.06
CA THR A 647 30.81 -3.50 24.76
C THR A 647 30.36 -2.25 24.02
N ALA A 648 31.33 -1.64 23.33
CA ALA A 648 31.08 -0.54 22.43
C ALA A 648 31.91 -0.71 21.16
N PHE A 649 31.26 -0.73 20.03
CA PHE A 649 31.96 -0.85 18.76
C PHE A 649 31.31 0.02 17.68
N THR A 650 32.11 0.34 16.68
CA THR A 650 31.70 1.14 15.53
C THR A 650 31.92 0.35 14.25
N ARG A 651 30.92 0.37 13.37
CA ARG A 651 31.01 -0.14 12.00
C ARG A 651 30.82 0.99 11.01
N CYS A 652 31.82 1.17 10.15
CA CYS A 652 31.74 2.10 9.03
C CYS A 652 31.49 1.29 7.76
N ASN A 653 30.48 1.68 7.00
CA ASN A 653 30.10 1.01 5.76
C ASN A 653 29.90 2.04 4.66
N THR A 654 30.43 1.78 3.48
CA THR A 654 30.07 2.49 2.26
C THR A 654 29.03 1.66 1.52
N VAL A 655 27.86 2.20 1.36
CA VAL A 655 26.73 1.59 0.64
C VAL A 655 26.62 2.25 -0.71
N PHE A 656 26.64 1.43 -1.75
CA PHE A 656 26.50 1.86 -3.13
C PHE A 656 25.35 1.05 -3.77
N ASP A 657 24.20 1.68 -3.97
CA ASP A 657 22.96 1.04 -4.42
C ASP A 657 22.42 1.70 -5.70
N PRO A 658 23.10 1.49 -6.83
CA PRO A 658 22.73 2.11 -8.10
C PRO A 658 21.40 1.56 -8.62
N ARG A 659 20.68 2.46 -9.30
CA ARG A 659 19.45 2.15 -10.01
C ARG A 659 19.49 2.73 -11.42
N VAL A 660 19.15 1.91 -12.41
CA VAL A 660 18.98 2.33 -13.81
C VAL A 660 17.55 2.04 -14.21
N GLN A 661 16.91 3.01 -14.82
CA GLN A 661 15.53 2.88 -15.31
C GLN A 661 15.46 3.28 -16.77
N PHE A 662 14.86 2.42 -17.57
CA PHE A 662 14.49 2.67 -18.95
C PHE A 662 12.98 2.80 -19.03
N GLN A 663 12.49 3.89 -19.57
CA GLN A 663 11.06 4.13 -19.76
C GLN A 663 10.81 4.53 -21.21
N MET A 664 9.97 3.78 -21.91
CA MET A 664 9.60 4.03 -23.30
C MET A 664 8.09 4.16 -23.41
N GLN A 665 7.65 5.18 -24.12
CA GLN A 665 6.26 5.37 -24.51
C GLN A 665 6.18 5.32 -26.04
N MET A 666 5.26 4.51 -26.57
CA MET A 666 5.01 4.39 -28.01
C MET A 666 3.53 4.58 -28.29
N GLY A 667 3.19 5.37 -29.30
CA GLY A 667 1.80 5.56 -29.72
C GLY A 667 1.58 6.89 -30.39
N THR A 668 0.47 7.03 -31.09
CA THR A 668 0.07 8.24 -31.75
C THR A 668 -1.15 8.85 -31.05
N SER A 669 -1.16 10.17 -30.87
CA SER A 669 -2.31 11.09 -30.68
C SER A 669 -3.67 10.47 -30.26
N ARG A 670 -4.40 11.17 -29.44
CA ARG A 670 -5.82 11.12 -28.94
C ARG A 670 -6.77 9.96 -29.36
N THR A 671 -6.45 9.19 -30.39
CA THR A 671 -7.30 8.11 -30.94
C THR A 671 -6.62 6.74 -31.02
N THR A 672 -5.35 6.64 -30.68
CA THR A 672 -4.57 5.39 -30.79
C THR A 672 -4.06 4.92 -29.45
N SER A 673 -3.93 3.60 -29.35
CA SER A 673 -3.39 2.92 -28.16
C SER A 673 -1.98 3.40 -27.83
N LEU A 674 -1.73 3.62 -26.54
CA LEU A 674 -0.42 3.95 -25.97
C LEU A 674 0.20 2.71 -25.33
N TRP A 675 1.42 2.37 -25.74
CA TRP A 675 2.23 1.34 -25.11
C TRP A 675 3.27 2.01 -24.19
N PHE A 676 3.38 1.50 -22.99
CA PHE A 676 4.42 1.88 -22.03
C PHE A 676 5.27 0.66 -21.75
N VAL A 677 6.58 0.85 -21.81
CA VAL A 677 7.57 -0.14 -21.41
C VAL A 677 8.43 0.48 -20.33
N ASN A 678 8.58 -0.19 -19.21
CA ASN A 678 9.45 0.25 -18.14
C ASN A 678 10.32 -0.91 -17.69
N LEU A 679 11.63 -0.67 -17.54
CA LEU A 679 12.58 -1.64 -17.01
C LEU A 679 13.45 -0.94 -15.96
N VAL A 680 13.56 -1.55 -14.79
CA VAL A 680 14.36 -1.06 -13.67
C VAL A 680 15.36 -2.13 -13.25
N LEU A 681 16.62 -1.77 -13.27
CA LEU A 681 17.72 -2.55 -12.72
C LEU A 681 18.20 -1.87 -11.44
N GLN A 682 18.23 -2.59 -10.34
CA GLN A 682 18.57 -2.03 -9.04
C GLN A 682 19.39 -3.00 -8.21
N LYS A 683 20.39 -2.47 -7.53
CA LYS A 683 21.06 -3.15 -6.41
C LYS A 683 20.55 -2.52 -5.11
N SER A 684 20.39 -3.31 -4.06
CA SER A 684 20.18 -2.83 -2.69
C SER A 684 21.03 -3.61 -1.70
N THR A 685 21.50 -2.92 -0.66
CA THR A 685 22.37 -3.46 0.37
C THR A 685 21.68 -3.40 1.72
N ASP A 686 21.54 -4.57 2.36
CA ASP A 686 21.01 -4.69 3.72
C ASP A 686 22.16 -4.99 4.68
N LEU A 687 22.37 -4.10 5.65
CA LEU A 687 23.38 -4.25 6.67
C LEU A 687 22.81 -5.01 7.87
N PRO A 688 23.56 -5.95 8.49
CA PRO A 688 23.09 -6.63 9.70
C PRO A 688 22.75 -5.62 10.81
N LEU A 689 21.78 -5.98 11.64
CA LEU A 689 21.50 -5.22 12.87
C LEU A 689 22.73 -5.24 13.75
N MET A 690 23.09 -4.10 14.36
CA MET A 690 24.28 -4.01 15.21
C MET A 690 24.17 -4.92 16.45
N SER A 691 22.97 -5.08 17.02
CA SER A 691 22.70 -5.99 18.13
C SER A 691 22.88 -7.46 17.76
N SER A 692 22.57 -7.85 16.53
CA SER A 692 22.75 -9.24 16.06
C SER A 692 24.23 -9.65 15.89
N LEU A 693 25.14 -8.68 15.93
CA LEU A 693 26.60 -8.95 15.88
C LEU A 693 27.20 -9.32 17.23
N ILE A 694 26.41 -9.28 18.30
CA ILE A 694 26.84 -9.65 19.65
C ILE A 694 26.40 -11.08 19.91
N ASP A 695 27.34 -12.00 20.04
CA ASP A 695 27.05 -13.41 20.31
C ASP A 695 26.73 -13.62 21.79
N VAL A 696 25.52 -13.36 22.16
CA VAL A 696 24.93 -13.57 23.49
C VAL A 696 23.63 -14.33 23.34
N ALA A 697 23.43 -15.36 24.17
CA ALA A 697 22.17 -16.11 24.19
C ALA A 697 21.10 -15.36 24.99
N ASP A 698 19.89 -15.30 24.44
CA ASP A 698 18.64 -14.94 25.14
C ASP A 698 17.83 -16.22 25.38
N ASP A 699 17.81 -16.68 26.61
CA ASP A 699 17.08 -17.87 27.09
C ASP A 699 15.86 -17.50 27.95
N SER A 700 15.42 -16.26 27.85
CA SER A 700 14.24 -15.81 28.58
C SER A 700 13.00 -16.66 28.28
N ASN A 701 12.88 -17.20 27.05
CA ASN A 701 11.97 -18.30 26.73
C ASN A 701 12.74 -19.62 26.64
N PRO A 702 12.53 -20.58 27.55
CA PRO A 702 13.33 -21.79 27.61
C PRO A 702 13.15 -22.72 26.40
N LEU A 703 12.03 -22.62 25.66
CA LEU A 703 11.82 -23.39 24.42
C LEU A 703 12.34 -22.68 23.16
N TYR A 704 12.64 -21.39 23.22
CA TYR A 704 13.09 -20.59 22.08
C TYR A 704 14.28 -19.72 22.47
N ILE A 705 15.47 -20.25 22.25
CA ILE A 705 16.73 -19.55 22.55
C ILE A 705 17.17 -18.80 21.30
N THR A 706 17.54 -17.53 21.46
CA THR A 706 18.11 -16.74 20.36
C THR A 706 19.55 -16.35 20.64
N ARG A 707 20.40 -16.39 19.63
CA ARG A 707 21.82 -15.98 19.72
C ARG A 707 22.15 -14.96 18.64
N GLY A 708 23.18 -14.17 18.87
CA GLY A 708 23.78 -13.33 17.84
C GLY A 708 24.90 -14.06 17.07
N ASN A 709 25.41 -13.40 16.01
CA ASN A 709 26.50 -13.89 15.18
C ASN A 709 27.41 -12.74 14.75
N ALA A 710 28.60 -12.68 15.32
CA ALA A 710 29.60 -11.65 15.04
C ALA A 710 30.13 -11.67 13.59
N HIS A 711 29.96 -12.78 12.87
CA HIS A 711 30.47 -13.00 11.51
C HIS A 711 29.48 -12.59 10.40
N LEU A 712 28.35 -12.01 10.75
CA LEU A 712 27.35 -11.55 9.77
C LEU A 712 27.94 -10.52 8.81
N ARG A 713 27.61 -10.72 7.54
CA ARG A 713 28.03 -9.88 6.41
C ARG A 713 26.82 -9.14 5.84
N ALA A 714 27.08 -8.03 5.14
CA ALA A 714 26.07 -7.34 4.38
C ALA A 714 25.45 -8.26 3.32
N SER A 715 24.13 -8.17 3.17
CA SER A 715 23.34 -8.82 2.13
C SER A 715 23.20 -7.89 0.93
N TYR A 716 23.26 -8.45 -0.27
CA TYR A 716 23.14 -7.70 -1.52
C TYR A 716 22.00 -8.29 -2.37
N SER A 717 20.97 -7.49 -2.62
CA SER A 717 19.85 -7.86 -3.48
C SER A 717 20.02 -7.20 -4.85
N TYR A 718 19.94 -8.01 -5.90
CA TYR A 718 19.92 -7.58 -7.29
C TYR A 718 18.52 -7.78 -7.82
N LYS A 719 17.89 -6.70 -8.30
CA LYS A 719 16.49 -6.68 -8.72
C LYS A 719 16.38 -6.23 -10.17
N VAL A 720 15.59 -6.97 -10.93
CA VAL A 720 15.13 -6.59 -12.27
C VAL A 720 13.62 -6.53 -12.19
N ASN A 721 13.04 -5.36 -12.42
CA ASN A 721 11.60 -5.17 -12.47
C ASN A 721 11.24 -4.49 -13.77
N GLY A 722 10.19 -4.95 -14.43
CA GLY A 722 9.74 -4.32 -15.65
C GLY A 722 8.27 -4.57 -15.90
N TYR A 723 7.69 -3.73 -16.74
CA TYR A 723 6.35 -3.97 -17.28
C TYR A 723 6.21 -3.47 -18.70
N VAL A 724 5.29 -4.11 -19.42
CA VAL A 724 4.76 -3.66 -20.71
C VAL A 724 3.25 -3.44 -20.51
N MET A 725 2.74 -2.27 -20.84
CA MET A 725 1.34 -1.92 -20.61
C MET A 725 0.74 -1.24 -21.83
N LEU A 726 -0.48 -1.65 -22.19
CA LEU A 726 -1.33 -0.98 -23.16
C LEU A 726 -2.30 -0.04 -22.42
N TRP A 727 -2.24 1.23 -22.75
CA TRP A 727 -3.11 2.27 -22.18
C TRP A 727 -3.86 3.03 -23.28
N ASN A 728 -5.01 3.59 -22.94
CA ASN A 728 -5.82 4.42 -23.84
C ASN A 728 -6.20 3.72 -25.17
N ASP A 729 -6.58 2.44 -25.09
CA ASP A 729 -7.07 1.74 -26.27
C ASP A 729 -8.51 2.16 -26.61
N PRO A 730 -8.81 2.69 -27.81
CA PRO A 730 -10.16 3.10 -28.20
C PRO A 730 -11.21 1.98 -28.11
N LYS A 731 -10.79 0.74 -28.28
CA LYS A 731 -11.63 -0.45 -28.13
C LYS A 731 -11.89 -0.81 -26.66
N GLY A 732 -11.24 -0.13 -25.70
CA GLY A 732 -11.38 -0.36 -24.26
C GLY A 732 -10.69 -1.64 -23.77
N ARG A 733 -9.69 -2.13 -24.50
CA ARG A 733 -8.86 -3.27 -24.08
C ARG A 733 -7.77 -2.78 -23.13
N SER A 734 -7.43 -3.57 -22.14
CA SER A 734 -6.24 -3.40 -21.29
C SER A 734 -5.32 -4.61 -21.45
N PHE A 735 -4.05 -4.36 -21.36
CA PHE A 735 -2.99 -5.36 -21.33
C PHE A 735 -1.88 -4.85 -20.44
N ARG A 736 -1.43 -5.68 -19.51
CA ARG A 736 -0.26 -5.40 -18.68
C ARG A 736 0.49 -6.70 -18.39
N LEU A 737 1.76 -6.73 -18.74
CA LEU A 737 2.68 -7.80 -18.39
C LEU A 737 3.72 -7.23 -17.42
N ASP A 738 3.72 -7.71 -16.20
CA ASP A 738 4.74 -7.38 -15.19
C ASP A 738 5.73 -8.53 -15.06
N TYR A 739 6.99 -8.19 -14.92
CA TYR A 739 8.08 -9.11 -14.64
C TYR A 739 8.89 -8.61 -13.46
N SER A 740 9.21 -9.47 -12.54
CA SER A 740 10.16 -9.19 -11.46
C SER A 740 11.07 -10.38 -11.21
N TRP A 741 12.36 -10.09 -11.01
CA TRP A 741 13.36 -11.04 -10.59
C TRP A 741 14.21 -10.44 -9.49
N THR A 742 14.49 -11.23 -8.45
CA THR A 742 15.33 -10.82 -7.34
C THR A 742 16.27 -11.97 -7.00
N ALA A 743 17.56 -11.68 -6.93
CA ALA A 743 18.57 -12.62 -6.40
C ALA A 743 19.31 -11.96 -5.23
N VAL A 744 19.56 -12.73 -4.19
CA VAL A 744 20.19 -12.23 -2.96
C VAL A 744 21.51 -12.97 -2.72
N ARG A 745 22.58 -12.20 -2.66
CA ARG A 745 23.90 -12.68 -2.24
C ARG A 745 24.10 -12.41 -0.76
N ASN A 746 24.62 -13.37 0.00
CA ASN A 746 24.77 -13.32 1.46
C ASN A 746 23.42 -12.96 2.12
N ALA A 747 22.34 -13.61 1.70
CA ALA A 747 21.02 -13.37 2.29
C ALA A 747 21.08 -13.59 3.79
N LEU A 748 20.58 -12.63 4.57
CA LEU A 748 20.40 -12.78 6.00
C LEU A 748 19.28 -13.80 6.22
N SER A 749 19.59 -14.91 6.83
CA SER A 749 18.70 -16.02 7.13
C SER A 749 18.79 -16.37 8.61
N THR A 750 17.92 -17.24 9.06
CA THR A 750 17.97 -17.78 10.42
C THR A 750 18.43 -19.23 10.37
N ARG A 751 19.52 -19.53 11.05
CA ARG A 751 19.92 -20.91 11.34
C ARG A 751 19.09 -21.39 12.52
N THR A 752 18.42 -22.52 12.37
CA THR A 752 17.55 -23.13 13.40
C THR A 752 18.15 -24.48 13.80
N LEU A 753 18.38 -24.67 15.09
CA LEU A 753 18.77 -25.93 15.69
C LEU A 753 17.64 -26.42 16.55
N TYR A 754 17.16 -27.62 16.30
CA TYR A 754 16.06 -28.26 17.03
C TYR A 754 16.59 -29.39 17.91
N ASP A 755 16.28 -29.36 19.22
CA ASP A 755 16.54 -30.43 20.14
C ASP A 755 15.34 -31.37 20.23
N ARG A 756 15.49 -32.61 19.80
CA ARG A 756 14.40 -33.62 19.76
C ARG A 756 13.98 -34.13 21.13
N LEU A 757 14.86 -34.07 22.11
CA LEU A 757 14.58 -34.60 23.45
C LEU A 757 13.72 -33.63 24.26
N THR A 758 13.94 -32.35 24.08
CA THR A 758 13.31 -31.30 24.87
C THR A 758 12.28 -30.47 24.06
N GLY A 759 12.39 -30.50 22.72
CA GLY A 759 11.65 -29.61 21.84
C GLY A 759 12.16 -28.18 21.83
N VAL A 760 13.35 -27.93 22.37
CA VAL A 760 13.96 -26.60 22.36
C VAL A 760 14.45 -26.23 20.97
N VAL A 761 14.16 -24.99 20.58
CA VAL A 761 14.57 -24.39 19.30
C VAL A 761 15.59 -23.30 19.57
N THR A 762 16.82 -23.46 19.08
CA THR A 762 17.84 -22.41 19.12
C THR A 762 17.94 -21.76 17.75
N THR A 763 17.80 -20.43 17.69
CA THR A 763 17.91 -19.65 16.46
C THR A 763 19.09 -18.70 16.50
N MET A 764 19.77 -18.56 15.35
CA MET A 764 20.91 -17.66 15.18
C MET A 764 20.87 -17.06 13.76
N PRO A 765 21.02 -15.74 13.58
CA PRO A 765 21.13 -15.16 12.25
C PRO A 765 22.41 -15.63 11.56
N ASP A 766 22.33 -15.96 10.27
CA ASP A 766 23.46 -16.36 9.44
C ASP A 766 23.29 -15.90 7.99
N ASN A 767 24.35 -15.96 7.20
CA ASN A 767 24.33 -15.62 5.79
C ASN A 767 24.26 -16.87 4.90
N VAL A 768 23.29 -16.93 4.02
CA VAL A 768 23.14 -18.00 3.02
C VAL A 768 23.22 -17.45 1.60
N ASN A 769 23.57 -18.32 0.65
CA ASN A 769 23.59 -17.99 -0.77
C ASN A 769 22.70 -18.95 -1.55
N GLY A 770 22.14 -18.44 -2.65
CA GLY A 770 21.28 -19.21 -3.53
C GLY A 770 19.82 -18.76 -3.52
N ASN A 771 19.46 -17.78 -2.69
CA ASN A 771 18.09 -17.25 -2.65
C ASN A 771 17.81 -16.40 -3.90
N TRP A 772 16.80 -16.79 -4.66
CA TRP A 772 16.27 -16.00 -5.76
C TRP A 772 14.80 -16.31 -6.01
N GLN A 773 14.12 -15.34 -6.57
CA GLN A 773 12.72 -15.47 -6.93
C GLN A 773 12.40 -14.73 -8.21
N THR A 774 11.39 -15.20 -8.93
CA THR A 774 10.84 -14.53 -10.09
C THR A 774 9.32 -14.56 -10.07
N ASN A 775 8.72 -13.49 -10.56
CA ASN A 775 7.28 -13.37 -10.73
C ASN A 775 6.98 -12.80 -12.12
N VAL A 776 6.02 -13.41 -12.80
CA VAL A 776 5.43 -12.94 -14.05
C VAL A 776 3.93 -12.83 -13.83
N SER A 777 3.35 -11.66 -14.12
CA SER A 777 1.91 -11.43 -14.04
C SER A 777 1.39 -10.81 -15.31
N LEU A 778 0.37 -11.41 -15.89
CA LEU A 778 -0.30 -10.95 -17.10
C LEU A 778 -1.75 -10.58 -16.76
N ASP A 779 -2.07 -9.30 -16.87
CA ASP A 779 -3.41 -8.74 -16.68
C ASP A 779 -3.99 -8.31 -18.04
N MET A 780 -5.12 -8.87 -18.41
CA MET A 780 -5.81 -8.55 -19.65
C MET A 780 -7.28 -8.27 -19.40
N GLY A 781 -7.78 -7.23 -20.04
CA GLY A 781 -9.19 -6.89 -20.00
C GLY A 781 -9.71 -6.53 -21.39
N LYS A 782 -10.91 -6.99 -21.72
CA LYS A 782 -11.58 -6.62 -22.97
C LYS A 782 -13.09 -6.52 -22.82
N PRO A 783 -13.75 -5.53 -23.41
CA PRO A 783 -15.18 -5.55 -23.63
C PRO A 783 -15.55 -6.65 -24.65
N LEU A 784 -16.64 -7.35 -24.40
CA LEU A 784 -17.14 -8.41 -25.28
C LEU A 784 -18.16 -7.89 -26.31
N ASP A 785 -18.72 -6.73 -26.05
CA ASP A 785 -19.72 -6.08 -26.90
C ASP A 785 -19.33 -4.64 -27.27
N LYS A 786 -19.88 -4.11 -28.37
CA LYS A 786 -19.64 -2.73 -28.84
C LYS A 786 -20.11 -1.65 -27.85
N LYS A 787 -21.12 -1.94 -27.02
CA LYS A 787 -21.64 -1.03 -25.98
C LYS A 787 -20.84 -1.09 -24.70
N LYS A 788 -19.82 -1.95 -24.62
CA LYS A 788 -18.99 -2.18 -23.42
C LYS A 788 -19.82 -2.55 -22.19
N GLN A 789 -20.92 -3.25 -22.39
CA GLN A 789 -21.80 -3.70 -21.30
C GLN A 789 -21.26 -4.95 -20.64
N TRP A 790 -20.60 -5.83 -21.39
CA TRP A 790 -19.95 -7.03 -20.91
C TRP A 790 -18.45 -6.90 -21.00
N THR A 791 -17.76 -7.25 -19.92
CA THR A 791 -16.31 -7.21 -19.84
C THR A 791 -15.77 -8.55 -19.34
N LEU A 792 -14.67 -8.99 -19.92
CA LEU A 792 -13.88 -10.11 -19.47
C LEU A 792 -12.53 -9.58 -19.02
N ASN A 793 -12.14 -9.91 -17.78
CA ASN A 793 -10.82 -9.64 -17.24
C ASN A 793 -10.15 -10.96 -16.85
N THR A 794 -8.86 -11.11 -17.15
CA THR A 794 -8.06 -12.25 -16.75
C THR A 794 -6.77 -11.79 -16.11
N VAL A 795 -6.33 -12.49 -15.06
CA VAL A 795 -5.04 -12.30 -14.42
C VAL A 795 -4.37 -13.65 -14.30
N SER A 796 -3.30 -13.84 -15.08
CA SER A 796 -2.45 -15.04 -15.05
C SER A 796 -1.17 -14.71 -14.29
N GLU A 797 -0.76 -15.51 -13.32
CA GLU A 797 0.43 -15.26 -12.53
C GLU A 797 1.25 -16.53 -12.36
N ALA A 798 2.57 -16.40 -12.57
CA ALA A 798 3.55 -17.45 -12.30
C ALA A 798 4.61 -16.93 -11.35
N ARG A 799 4.76 -17.58 -10.19
CA ARG A 799 5.79 -17.24 -9.19
C ARG A 799 6.68 -18.44 -8.95
N TYR A 800 7.97 -18.22 -8.97
CA TYR A 800 8.94 -19.25 -8.64
C TYR A 800 9.91 -18.76 -7.57
N TYR A 801 10.10 -19.58 -6.55
CA TYR A 801 11.00 -19.32 -5.43
C TYR A 801 12.07 -20.42 -5.35
N ASN A 802 13.33 -20.04 -5.22
CA ASN A 802 14.42 -20.90 -4.79
C ASN A 802 14.94 -20.34 -3.48
N LEU A 803 14.57 -20.97 -2.38
CA LEU A 803 14.91 -20.55 -1.02
C LEU A 803 15.93 -21.52 -0.42
N VAL A 804 16.85 -20.97 0.32
CA VAL A 804 17.88 -21.72 1.06
C VAL A 804 17.69 -21.41 2.54
N ASP A 805 17.55 -22.43 3.35
CA ASP A 805 17.49 -22.35 4.80
C ASP A 805 18.56 -23.23 5.47
N GLN A 806 18.72 -23.06 6.76
CA GLN A 806 19.64 -23.84 7.60
C GLN A 806 18.85 -24.35 8.82
N THR A 807 18.17 -25.46 8.65
CA THR A 807 17.44 -26.13 9.73
C THR A 807 18.09 -27.48 10.01
N ASP A 808 18.60 -27.65 11.21
CA ASP A 808 19.31 -28.86 11.65
C ASP A 808 18.78 -29.39 12.99
N VAL A 809 19.07 -30.64 13.27
CA VAL A 809 18.83 -31.30 14.58
C VAL A 809 20.17 -31.30 15.37
N VAL A 810 20.12 -31.04 16.67
CA VAL A 810 21.28 -30.83 17.56
C VAL A 810 22.37 -31.94 17.49
N GLN A 811 22.02 -33.15 17.07
CA GLN A 811 22.96 -34.28 16.98
C GLN A 811 23.65 -34.43 15.63
N ASP A 812 23.42 -33.54 14.67
CA ASP A 812 24.01 -33.62 13.32
C ASP A 812 25.08 -32.50 13.18
N ASP A 813 26.33 -32.83 13.23
CA ASP A 813 27.50 -31.89 13.28
C ASP A 813 27.71 -31.06 11.99
N ALA A 814 26.95 -31.31 10.93
CA ALA A 814 27.13 -30.61 9.67
C ALA A 814 25.96 -29.66 9.40
N ALA A 815 26.17 -28.36 9.56
CA ALA A 815 25.23 -27.32 9.07
C ALA A 815 24.97 -27.52 7.58
N ARG A 816 23.82 -28.07 7.23
CA ARG A 816 23.40 -28.30 5.84
C ARG A 816 22.43 -27.23 5.38
N CYS A 817 22.77 -26.61 4.25
CA CYS A 817 21.85 -25.73 3.58
C CYS A 817 20.78 -26.57 2.85
N ASN A 818 19.53 -26.41 3.22
CA ASN A 818 18.38 -27.01 2.54
C ASN A 818 17.91 -26.06 1.45
N LYS A 819 17.56 -26.60 0.29
CA LYS A 819 17.00 -25.82 -0.82
C LYS A 819 15.56 -26.23 -1.03
N THR A 820 14.67 -25.27 -1.05
CA THR A 820 13.26 -25.45 -1.39
C THR A 820 12.95 -24.69 -2.66
N ARG A 821 12.32 -25.36 -3.62
CA ARG A 821 11.87 -24.80 -4.88
C ARG A 821 10.36 -24.87 -4.91
N THR A 822 9.72 -23.73 -5.07
CA THR A 822 8.25 -23.64 -5.10
C THR A 822 7.81 -22.90 -6.33
N LEU A 823 6.92 -23.50 -7.10
CA LEU A 823 6.24 -22.89 -8.23
C LEU A 823 4.76 -22.72 -7.90
N TYR A 824 4.27 -21.49 -8.08
CA TYR A 824 2.85 -21.16 -8.03
C TYR A 824 2.40 -20.74 -9.42
N LEU A 825 1.32 -21.34 -9.93
CA LEU A 825 0.61 -20.88 -11.11
C LEU A 825 -0.82 -20.54 -10.74
N SER A 826 -1.26 -19.34 -11.06
CA SER A 826 -2.65 -18.95 -10.82
C SER A 826 -3.28 -18.29 -12.04
N GLU A 827 -4.55 -18.59 -12.26
CA GLU A 827 -5.40 -17.97 -13.26
C GLU A 827 -6.66 -17.44 -12.59
N HIS A 828 -7.02 -16.20 -12.85
CA HIS A 828 -8.21 -15.56 -12.32
C HIS A 828 -9.02 -14.94 -13.47
N LEU A 829 -10.21 -15.46 -13.69
CA LEU A 829 -11.16 -15.01 -14.71
C LEU A 829 -12.31 -14.26 -14.06
N LYS A 830 -12.66 -13.09 -14.57
CA LYS A 830 -13.82 -12.30 -14.15
C LYS A 830 -14.64 -11.91 -15.39
N LEU A 831 -15.88 -12.37 -15.45
CA LEU A 831 -16.86 -11.97 -16.46
C LEU A 831 -17.95 -11.14 -15.78
N GLY A 832 -18.25 -9.98 -16.29
CA GLY A 832 -19.30 -9.12 -15.72
C GLY A 832 -20.06 -8.35 -16.79
N GLY A 833 -21.39 -8.20 -16.59
CA GLY A 833 -22.22 -7.49 -17.54
C GLY A 833 -23.52 -6.95 -16.96
N THR A 834 -24.14 -6.06 -17.70
CA THR A 834 -25.42 -5.47 -17.33
C THR A 834 -26.43 -5.69 -18.47
N LEU A 835 -27.56 -6.31 -18.13
CA LEU A 835 -28.67 -6.58 -19.05
C LEU A 835 -29.94 -5.94 -18.48
N GLY A 836 -30.29 -4.74 -18.95
CA GLY A 836 -31.46 -4.01 -18.49
C GLY A 836 -31.43 -3.73 -16.98
N ARG A 837 -32.29 -4.42 -16.21
CA ARG A 837 -32.37 -4.30 -14.74
C ARG A 837 -31.46 -5.27 -13.97
N PHE A 838 -30.76 -6.15 -14.68
CA PHE A 838 -29.88 -7.16 -14.11
C PHE A 838 -28.42 -6.79 -14.33
N THR A 839 -27.60 -6.95 -13.29
CA THR A 839 -26.14 -7.01 -13.39
C THR A 839 -25.74 -8.41 -13.00
N LEU A 840 -25.01 -9.08 -13.87
CA LEU A 840 -24.56 -10.46 -13.70
C LEU A 840 -23.04 -10.51 -13.73
N GLY A 841 -22.45 -11.40 -12.96
CA GLY A 841 -21.02 -11.66 -12.98
C GLY A 841 -20.74 -13.13 -12.68
N ALA A 842 -19.66 -13.62 -13.26
CA ALA A 842 -19.08 -14.91 -12.93
C ALA A 842 -17.58 -14.73 -12.71
N HIS A 843 -17.02 -15.49 -11.79
CA HIS A 843 -15.59 -15.50 -11.56
C HIS A 843 -15.11 -16.93 -11.33
N ALA A 844 -13.84 -17.17 -11.72
CA ALA A 844 -13.15 -18.42 -11.45
C ALA A 844 -11.68 -18.10 -11.16
N LYS A 845 -11.13 -18.72 -10.14
CA LYS A 845 -9.72 -18.64 -9.80
C LYS A 845 -9.21 -20.05 -9.54
N VAL A 846 -8.05 -20.35 -10.10
CA VAL A 846 -7.33 -21.61 -9.86
C VAL A 846 -5.93 -21.24 -9.40
N LEU A 847 -5.45 -21.83 -8.36
CA LEU A 847 -4.07 -21.74 -7.90
C LEU A 847 -3.50 -23.16 -7.81
N TRP A 848 -2.41 -23.40 -8.51
CA TRP A 848 -1.60 -24.62 -8.38
C TRP A 848 -0.28 -24.30 -7.70
N MET A 849 0.07 -25.12 -6.72
CA MET A 849 1.32 -25.04 -5.99
C MET A 849 2.09 -26.35 -6.11
N HIS A 850 3.34 -26.25 -6.58
CA HIS A 850 4.26 -27.38 -6.59
C HIS A 850 5.54 -27.01 -5.85
N ALA A 851 5.88 -27.78 -4.81
CA ALA A 851 7.10 -27.56 -4.03
C ALA A 851 7.95 -28.82 -3.94
N THR A 852 9.27 -28.66 -4.08
CA THR A 852 10.27 -29.74 -3.92
C THR A 852 11.41 -29.24 -3.03
N GLY A 853 12.02 -30.15 -2.27
CA GLY A 853 13.13 -29.83 -1.35
C GLY A 853 14.31 -30.77 -1.52
N THR A 854 15.50 -30.33 -1.10
CA THR A 854 16.72 -31.17 -1.08
C THR A 854 16.90 -31.98 0.21
N ARG A 855 16.05 -31.71 1.23
CA ARG A 855 16.05 -32.47 2.45
C ARG A 855 15.57 -33.90 2.17
N ALA A 856 16.24 -34.91 2.72
CA ALA A 856 15.99 -36.32 2.41
C ALA A 856 14.53 -36.77 2.68
N ASP A 857 13.88 -36.20 3.69
CA ASP A 857 12.52 -36.54 4.13
C ASP A 857 11.47 -35.52 3.65
N PHE A 858 11.79 -34.72 2.63
CA PHE A 858 10.87 -33.73 2.10
C PHE A 858 9.84 -34.38 1.15
N ASN A 859 8.59 -34.38 1.55
CA ASN A 859 7.51 -34.77 0.68
C ASN A 859 7.18 -33.64 -0.32
N SER A 860 7.20 -33.95 -1.61
CA SER A 860 6.84 -32.98 -2.62
C SER A 860 5.36 -32.57 -2.47
N ILE A 861 5.12 -31.26 -2.50
CA ILE A 861 3.76 -30.71 -2.40
C ILE A 861 3.22 -30.52 -3.83
N ASN A 862 1.98 -30.94 -4.06
CA ASN A 862 1.28 -30.75 -5.32
C ASN A 862 -0.20 -30.48 -5.05
N ALA A 863 -0.52 -29.19 -4.74
CA ALA A 863 -1.82 -28.78 -4.26
C ALA A 863 -2.53 -27.82 -5.23
N TRP A 864 -3.85 -27.86 -5.19
CA TRP A 864 -4.75 -27.05 -6.01
C TRP A 864 -5.80 -26.39 -5.14
N ASP A 865 -5.96 -25.07 -5.31
CA ASP A 865 -7.04 -24.29 -4.73
C ASP A 865 -7.93 -23.74 -5.85
N TYR A 866 -9.23 -24.02 -5.76
CA TYR A 866 -10.24 -23.57 -6.72
C TYR A 866 -11.21 -22.61 -6.04
N GLN A 867 -11.56 -21.55 -6.73
CA GLN A 867 -12.62 -20.63 -6.34
C GLN A 867 -13.44 -20.30 -7.58
N TYR A 868 -14.74 -20.54 -7.56
CA TYR A 868 -15.62 -20.17 -8.66
C TYR A 868 -16.99 -19.78 -8.14
N GLY A 869 -17.61 -18.80 -8.79
CA GLY A 869 -18.88 -18.28 -8.29
C GLY A 869 -19.61 -17.38 -9.26
N LEU A 870 -20.84 -17.12 -8.87
CA LEU A 870 -21.78 -16.26 -9.58
C LEU A 870 -22.22 -15.12 -8.69
N ARG A 871 -22.46 -13.97 -9.28
CA ARG A 871 -23.08 -12.82 -8.60
C ARG A 871 -24.21 -12.26 -9.45
N ALA A 872 -25.24 -11.75 -8.80
CA ALA A 872 -26.36 -11.11 -9.45
C ALA A 872 -26.83 -9.90 -8.63
N SER A 873 -27.21 -8.83 -9.33
CA SER A 873 -27.94 -7.70 -8.75
C SER A 873 -29.15 -7.39 -9.62
N TRP A 874 -30.30 -7.27 -8.99
CA TRP A 874 -31.57 -7.07 -9.67
C TRP A 874 -32.33 -5.88 -9.10
N LYS A 875 -32.72 -4.91 -9.97
CA LYS A 875 -33.62 -3.81 -9.65
C LYS A 875 -35.07 -4.26 -9.80
N LEU A 876 -35.71 -4.48 -8.68
CA LEU A 876 -37.09 -4.89 -8.57
C LEU A 876 -38.06 -3.69 -8.63
N PRO A 877 -39.37 -3.93 -8.90
CA PRO A 877 -40.41 -2.90 -8.73
C PRO A 877 -40.43 -2.33 -7.30
N LEU A 878 -41.18 -1.24 -7.10
CA LEU A 878 -41.37 -0.57 -5.79
C LEU A 878 -40.09 -0.11 -5.12
N ASN A 879 -39.02 0.18 -5.89
CA ASN A 879 -37.72 0.61 -5.41
C ASN A 879 -36.99 -0.44 -4.54
N PHE A 880 -37.29 -1.71 -4.71
CA PHE A 880 -36.45 -2.78 -4.15
C PHE A 880 -35.24 -3.05 -5.03
N GLN A 881 -34.19 -3.52 -4.40
CA GLN A 881 -33.02 -4.08 -5.07
C GLN A 881 -32.53 -5.32 -4.30
N ALA A 882 -32.31 -6.41 -5.01
CA ALA A 882 -31.71 -7.61 -4.49
C ALA A 882 -30.29 -7.77 -5.07
N THR A 883 -29.36 -8.17 -4.24
CA THR A 883 -27.98 -8.48 -4.64
C THR A 883 -27.57 -9.79 -3.97
N THR A 884 -26.93 -10.69 -4.70
CA THR A 884 -26.49 -11.98 -4.16
C THR A 884 -25.19 -12.41 -4.82
N ASP A 885 -24.40 -13.20 -4.09
CA ASP A 885 -23.25 -13.93 -4.58
C ASP A 885 -23.20 -15.33 -3.99
N LEU A 886 -22.82 -16.28 -4.80
CA LEU A 886 -22.62 -17.68 -4.45
C LEU A 886 -21.24 -18.09 -4.94
N THR A 887 -20.38 -18.53 -4.03
CA THR A 887 -18.99 -18.89 -4.35
C THR A 887 -18.62 -20.21 -3.70
N MET A 888 -18.07 -21.11 -4.50
CA MET A 888 -17.46 -22.36 -4.07
C MET A 888 -15.97 -22.18 -3.89
N TYR A 889 -15.44 -22.58 -2.75
CA TYR A 889 -14.03 -22.71 -2.46
C TYR A 889 -13.71 -24.19 -2.29
N SER A 890 -12.70 -24.67 -3.01
CA SER A 890 -12.32 -26.09 -2.98
C SER A 890 -10.82 -26.24 -2.91
N ARG A 891 -10.33 -27.15 -2.11
CA ARG A 891 -8.93 -27.52 -1.97
C ARG A 891 -8.72 -28.99 -2.30
N ARG A 892 -7.67 -29.31 -3.06
CA ARG A 892 -7.35 -30.67 -3.52
C ARG A 892 -5.85 -30.90 -3.56
N GLY A 893 -5.45 -32.17 -3.40
CA GLY A 893 -4.06 -32.57 -3.55
C GLY A 893 -3.18 -32.29 -2.32
N TYR A 894 -3.79 -31.92 -1.21
CA TYR A 894 -3.08 -31.87 0.06
C TYR A 894 -2.98 -33.28 0.65
N ASP A 895 -1.81 -33.67 1.17
CA ASP A 895 -1.56 -35.00 1.75
C ASP A 895 -2.49 -35.29 2.94
N ASP A 896 -2.84 -34.26 3.69
CA ASP A 896 -3.84 -34.39 4.75
C ASP A 896 -5.25 -34.19 4.20
N ARG A 897 -6.08 -35.20 4.43
CA ARG A 897 -7.49 -35.20 3.97
C ARG A 897 -8.32 -34.07 4.57
N SER A 898 -7.99 -33.59 5.78
CA SER A 898 -8.69 -32.47 6.42
C SER A 898 -8.51 -31.13 5.71
N MET A 899 -7.45 -31.01 4.91
CA MET A 899 -7.19 -29.82 4.10
C MET A 899 -7.91 -29.84 2.75
N ASN A 900 -8.47 -30.98 2.32
CA ASN A 900 -9.20 -31.12 1.06
C ASN A 900 -10.68 -30.84 1.31
N GLU A 901 -11.03 -29.56 1.49
CA GLU A 901 -12.36 -29.06 1.88
C GLU A 901 -13.11 -28.41 0.72
N ASP A 902 -14.44 -28.34 0.87
CA ASP A 902 -15.36 -27.65 -0.01
C ASP A 902 -16.26 -26.72 0.80
N ASP A 903 -16.13 -25.41 0.58
CA ASP A 903 -16.95 -24.38 1.23
C ASP A 903 -17.84 -23.69 0.19
N LEU A 904 -19.16 -23.90 0.24
CA LEU A 904 -20.12 -23.16 -0.59
C LEU A 904 -20.68 -21.99 0.20
N VAL A 905 -20.24 -20.79 -0.10
CA VAL A 905 -20.62 -19.57 0.61
C VAL A 905 -21.69 -18.81 -0.19
N TRP A 906 -22.84 -18.57 0.44
CA TRP A 906 -23.94 -17.82 -0.16
C TRP A 906 -24.26 -16.57 0.66
N ASN A 907 -24.19 -15.40 0.00
CA ASN A 907 -24.50 -14.10 0.59
C ASN A 907 -25.63 -13.42 -0.17
N ALA A 908 -26.44 -12.64 0.54
CA ALA A 908 -27.54 -11.89 -0.05
C ALA A 908 -27.75 -10.54 0.63
N ARG A 909 -28.25 -9.59 -0.12
CA ARG A 909 -28.72 -8.28 0.35
C ARG A 909 -30.02 -7.93 -0.32
N VAL A 910 -30.98 -7.48 0.46
CA VAL A 910 -32.21 -6.85 -0.05
C VAL A 910 -32.28 -5.43 0.50
N SER A 911 -32.55 -4.48 -0.36
CA SER A 911 -32.69 -3.07 0.04
C SER A 911 -33.94 -2.45 -0.55
N LYS A 912 -34.52 -1.50 0.20
CA LYS A 912 -35.70 -0.71 -0.21
C LYS A 912 -35.47 0.76 0.02
N ARG A 913 -35.71 1.56 -1.01
CA ARG A 913 -35.67 3.03 -0.94
C ARG A 913 -37.04 3.61 -0.64
N LEU A 914 -37.10 4.48 0.37
CA LEU A 914 -38.25 5.22 0.81
C LEU A 914 -37.99 6.73 0.76
N MET A 915 -39.05 7.56 0.81
CA MET A 915 -38.95 9.01 0.87
C MET A 915 -38.04 9.61 -0.22
N ASN A 916 -38.25 9.22 -1.48
CA ASN A 916 -37.40 9.63 -2.61
C ASN A 916 -35.90 9.35 -2.40
N GLY A 917 -35.55 8.25 -1.70
CA GLY A 917 -34.21 7.84 -1.45
C GLY A 917 -33.53 8.48 -0.24
N ARG A 918 -34.24 9.26 0.56
CA ARG A 918 -33.71 9.78 1.85
C ARG A 918 -33.58 8.71 2.91
N VAL A 919 -34.47 7.73 2.90
CA VAL A 919 -34.42 6.58 3.82
C VAL A 919 -34.20 5.31 3.03
N ASN A 920 -33.25 4.48 3.47
CA ASN A 920 -33.04 3.16 2.89
C ASN A 920 -33.08 2.11 4.02
N LEU A 921 -33.86 1.06 3.78
CA LEU A 921 -33.87 -0.15 4.60
C LEU A 921 -33.02 -1.20 3.91
N VAL A 922 -32.13 -1.84 4.63
CA VAL A 922 -31.23 -2.87 4.09
C VAL A 922 -31.24 -4.08 5.00
N LEU A 923 -31.42 -5.25 4.42
CA LEU A 923 -31.25 -6.53 5.07
C LEU A 923 -30.06 -7.23 4.42
N ASP A 924 -29.01 -7.50 5.19
CA ASP A 924 -27.84 -8.24 4.80
C ASP A 924 -27.89 -9.64 5.41
N ALA A 925 -27.53 -10.63 4.62
CA ALA A 925 -27.37 -12.02 5.04
C ALA A 925 -26.00 -12.53 4.57
N PHE A 926 -25.20 -13.00 5.50
CA PHE A 926 -23.85 -13.50 5.25
C PHE A 926 -23.79 -14.97 5.55
N ASP A 927 -23.19 -15.76 4.65
CA ASP A 927 -23.04 -17.19 4.71
C ASP A 927 -24.33 -17.92 5.12
N LEU A 928 -25.35 -17.79 4.27
CA LEU A 928 -26.69 -18.37 4.50
C LEU A 928 -26.68 -19.89 4.65
N LEU A 929 -25.67 -20.56 4.09
CA LEU A 929 -25.52 -22.00 4.13
C LEU A 929 -24.71 -22.48 5.34
N HIS A 930 -24.10 -21.57 6.09
CA HIS A 930 -23.23 -21.86 7.25
C HIS A 930 -22.08 -22.82 6.94
N GLN A 931 -21.49 -22.67 5.74
CA GLN A 931 -20.42 -23.56 5.27
C GLN A 931 -19.04 -22.90 5.28
N LEU A 932 -18.93 -21.61 5.60
CA LEU A 932 -17.64 -20.93 5.64
C LEU A 932 -16.80 -21.45 6.80
N SER A 933 -15.65 -22.04 6.48
CA SER A 933 -14.72 -22.60 7.47
C SER A 933 -14.02 -21.50 8.29
N ASN A 934 -13.85 -21.77 9.59
CA ASN A 934 -13.06 -20.97 10.52
C ASN A 934 -11.60 -21.45 10.62
N VAL A 935 -11.23 -22.43 9.80
CA VAL A 935 -9.90 -23.04 9.80
C VAL A 935 -9.08 -22.48 8.67
N THR A 936 -7.85 -22.09 8.97
CA THR A 936 -6.84 -21.76 7.96
C THR A 936 -5.71 -22.76 8.03
N ALA A 937 -5.23 -23.21 6.87
CA ALA A 937 -4.11 -24.11 6.80
C ALA A 937 -3.01 -23.54 5.90
N THR A 938 -1.77 -23.67 6.37
CA THR A 938 -0.58 -23.32 5.61
C THR A 938 0.37 -24.51 5.54
N LEU A 939 0.90 -24.76 4.36
CA LEU A 939 1.84 -25.85 4.11
C LEU A 939 3.08 -25.27 3.42
N ASN A 940 4.26 -25.59 3.95
CA ASN A 940 5.53 -25.20 3.36
C ASN A 940 6.59 -26.29 3.60
N ALA A 941 7.83 -26.05 3.17
CA ALA A 941 8.92 -27.00 3.29
C ALA A 941 9.27 -27.41 4.75
N ASN A 942 8.94 -26.56 5.70
CA ASN A 942 9.31 -26.77 7.10
C ASN A 942 8.22 -27.49 7.89
N GLY A 943 7.01 -27.51 7.36
CA GLY A 943 5.90 -28.15 8.04
C GLY A 943 4.55 -27.67 7.58
N ARG A 944 3.54 -28.15 8.32
CA ARG A 944 2.14 -27.79 8.18
C ARG A 944 1.69 -27.08 9.44
N VAL A 945 0.90 -26.02 9.28
CA VAL A 945 0.23 -25.33 10.37
C VAL A 945 -1.24 -25.19 10.03
N GLU A 946 -2.10 -25.66 10.90
CA GLU A 946 -3.55 -25.52 10.82
C GLU A 946 -4.03 -24.71 12.02
N THR A 947 -4.85 -23.72 11.80
CA THR A 947 -5.32 -22.81 12.85
C THR A 947 -6.83 -22.63 12.74
N TRP A 948 -7.55 -23.09 13.72
CA TRP A 948 -8.93 -22.70 13.96
C TRP A 948 -8.98 -21.37 14.71
N ARG A 949 -10.01 -20.54 14.40
CA ARG A 949 -10.20 -19.21 15.01
C ARG A 949 -11.67 -18.97 15.34
N ASN A 950 -11.94 -18.31 16.49
CA ASN A 950 -13.27 -17.80 16.77
C ASN A 950 -13.55 -16.60 15.85
N SER A 951 -14.21 -16.79 14.75
CA SER A 951 -14.67 -15.74 13.86
C SER A 951 -16.20 -15.73 13.79
N LEU A 952 -16.76 -14.70 13.18
CA LEU A 952 -18.19 -14.61 12.93
C LEU A 952 -18.46 -14.91 11.45
N PRO A 953 -18.61 -16.18 11.05
CA PRO A 953 -18.75 -16.53 9.63
C PRO A 953 -20.12 -16.16 9.09
N HIS A 954 -21.20 -16.25 9.88
CA HIS A 954 -22.58 -16.03 9.43
C HIS A 954 -23.37 -15.13 10.36
N TYR A 955 -24.17 -14.22 9.81
CA TYR A 955 -25.14 -13.38 10.53
C TYR A 955 -26.14 -12.74 9.58
N LEU A 956 -27.28 -12.34 10.13
CA LEU A 956 -28.28 -11.47 9.49
C LEU A 956 -28.22 -10.09 10.13
N MET A 957 -28.32 -9.03 9.34
CA MET A 957 -28.32 -7.67 9.85
C MET A 957 -29.36 -6.81 9.13
N PHE A 958 -30.21 -6.15 9.90
CA PHE A 958 -31.09 -5.10 9.42
C PHE A 958 -30.43 -3.73 9.64
N ARG A 959 -30.43 -2.86 8.62
CA ARG A 959 -29.86 -1.53 8.66
C ARG A 959 -30.84 -0.48 8.18
N LEU A 960 -30.86 0.65 8.88
CA LEU A 960 -31.57 1.88 8.50
C LEU A 960 -30.53 2.93 8.13
N ILE A 961 -30.65 3.46 6.92
CA ILE A 961 -29.75 4.50 6.41
C ILE A 961 -30.57 5.74 6.11
N TYR A 962 -30.23 6.86 6.77
CA TYR A 962 -30.82 8.16 6.54
C TYR A 962 -29.83 9.09 5.84
N ARG A 963 -30.26 9.72 4.74
CA ARG A 963 -29.46 10.64 3.93
C ARG A 963 -29.92 12.06 4.14
N LEU A 964 -29.00 12.90 4.63
CA LEU A 964 -29.21 14.33 4.79
C LEU A 964 -28.52 15.05 3.62
N ASN A 965 -29.31 15.75 2.82
CA ASN A 965 -28.81 16.64 1.76
C ASN A 965 -29.47 18.01 1.94
N LYS A 966 -28.67 19.02 2.27
CA LYS A 966 -29.09 20.38 2.38
C LYS A 966 -28.39 21.19 1.29
N GLU A 967 -29.10 21.42 0.18
CA GLU A 967 -28.60 22.31 -0.87
C GLU A 967 -28.51 23.75 -0.32
N PRO A 968 -27.47 24.49 -0.70
CA PRO A 968 -27.41 25.91 -0.38
C PRO A 968 -28.64 26.59 -1.00
N LYS A 969 -29.26 27.52 -0.27
CA LYS A 969 -30.30 28.36 -0.84
C LYS A 969 -29.70 29.10 -2.04
N LYS A 970 -30.32 28.99 -3.22
CA LYS A 970 -29.98 29.84 -4.37
C LYS A 970 -30.01 31.28 -3.90
N GLN A 971 -28.87 31.97 -3.86
CA GLN A 971 -28.84 33.43 -3.72
C GLN A 971 -29.36 34.09 -5.00
#